data_26a15fe402eb193ed0c74280d537b0a4
#
_entry.id   26a15fe402eb193ed0c74280d537b0a4
#
_cell.length_a   1.000
_cell.length_b   1.000
_cell.length_c   1.000
_cell.angle_alpha   90.00
_cell.angle_beta   90.00
_cell.angle_gamma   90.00
#
_symmetry.space_group_name_H-M   'P 1'
#
loop_
_entity.id
_entity.type
_entity.pdbx_description
1 polymer ?
#
loop_
_entity_poly.entity_id
_entity_poly.type
_entity_poly.pdbx_seq_one_letter_code
_entity_poly.pdbx_strand_id
1 'polypeptide(L)'
;VHGNSLSDSTPEQKRAGLAESVDFSYLAEEVRQAAYSSGITTPTPPQLLASPRVARGENLLIVAPTGSGKTEAAILPILSRVIHSLGKGRYISVLYITPLRALNRDMFKRLSELCARLGLSIDVRHGDTPTSQRSRQSNRPPDLLVTTPESLQAILPGSRMRQNLTGLQAVVVDELHQLIESKRGEQLAVGLERLRRIAPNFQVVALSATIGSPKTAADYIFSAIPHDLVVASATKEYDYRVIYPTPNEDDYSISESTFSSLDLASRLSTIDSLIEAHGSTLIFVNSRTIAEMLGEKLSRLRKDVGVHHGSLPREERERVEEEFRRGRIKALVCTSTLELGIDIGLVDLVIMYMSPRQVSALVQRVGRAGHSLSRISNGITICVSAEDVLEACAAILEARKGRLERTEPYYGSLDVLSHQVAGLLLERDSIRFDEALDFLRRTSPYRELDSATLNRVVRYMAELRKLKIEGDAMVRNRATREYYYQNLSTIPDETRYLVVDLASNQRIGILGEEFVLLQVRVGVHIILKGRVWQVEKVSDDRKVYVTSVEDPLAAVPGWDGEMIPLPMELARCVGTLRRMVADAIKTYGGANSVPLLCSSLPADADAVRKVIEEIDEHLSMGAALPTEKTVLVEGFGNHLVLHLCFGERVNRTFGFSFEELLSRKGLVRRWWMDGYRILFELTANTEDIGLERLANELFSISGEELAELYATASKRNFPFPARVKVVGERFGAIPRGKYISHPNLCSLPTRFETTPVFEEAIRETGRDLIDMSSAQNLLSSVRNGSVTVSVFQAREKPTPLAYHILYKYLDFPEAVAPENLRRSTVQRMKLLTSGTDVELICMKCGNQGDRTTIGQLDEEPGCGVCGSKLVAPLFWPDTKSPELVRRRLSSSLLTDEERNELSRLRRCADLVLSYGKKAIIALSVYGIGPQTASRILARMHENEGDFYRSLLDAKLKFITTRQFWQD
;
A
#
# COMPACT_ATOMS: atom_id res chain seq x y z
N VAL A 1 19.89 -61.78 10.37
CA VAL A 1 19.36 -62.27 11.67
C VAL A 1 19.15 -61.02 12.55
N HIS A 2 17.92 -60.83 13.00
CA HIS A 2 17.35 -59.84 13.88
C HIS A 2 16.99 -58.48 13.23
N GLY A 3 15.73 -58.40 12.77
CA GLY A 3 15.00 -57.19 12.50
C GLY A 3 14.55 -56.52 13.80
N ASN A 4 14.61 -55.18 13.82
CA ASN A 4 13.85 -54.34 14.74
C ASN A 4 12.78 -53.62 13.91
N SER A 5 11.54 -54.09 14.08
CA SER A 5 10.34 -53.47 13.57
C SER A 5 10.03 -52.18 14.38
N LEU A 6 10.29 -51.02 13.81
CA LEU A 6 9.69 -49.79 14.27
C LEU A 6 8.23 -49.77 13.77
N SER A 7 7.27 -49.93 14.69
CA SER A 7 5.84 -49.80 14.43
C SER A 7 5.50 -48.35 14.10
N ASP A 8 5.21 -48.11 12.83
CA ASP A 8 4.52 -46.90 12.37
C ASP A 8 3.11 -46.84 12.99
N SER A 9 2.93 -46.03 14.02
CA SER A 9 1.62 -45.69 14.53
C SER A 9 0.95 -44.68 13.56
N THR A 10 -0.18 -45.11 12.99
CA THR A 10 -1.00 -44.29 12.09
C THR A 10 -1.43 -42.95 12.75
N PRO A 11 -1.70 -41.87 11.94
CA PRO A 11 -2.16 -40.59 12.46
C PRO A 11 -3.42 -40.64 13.32
N GLU A 12 -4.25 -41.69 13.16
CA GLU A 12 -5.44 -41.92 13.99
C GLU A 12 -5.11 -42.44 15.40
N GLN A 13 -4.04 -43.20 15.61
CA GLN A 13 -3.60 -43.64 16.95
C GLN A 13 -2.94 -42.52 17.76
N LYS A 14 -2.36 -41.50 17.09
CA LYS A 14 -1.91 -40.27 17.77
C LYS A 14 -3.09 -39.34 18.14
N ARG A 15 -4.25 -39.47 17.48
CA ARG A 15 -5.49 -38.76 17.86
C ARG A 15 -6.19 -39.37 19.06
N ALA A 16 -6.13 -40.67 19.23
CA ALA A 16 -6.79 -41.35 20.34
C ALA A 16 -6.09 -41.20 21.71
N GLY A 17 -4.78 -40.89 21.74
CA GLY A 17 -4.03 -40.64 22.98
C GLY A 17 -4.15 -39.24 23.58
N LEU A 18 -4.92 -38.34 22.91
CA LEU A 18 -5.14 -36.93 23.33
C LEU A 18 -6.54 -36.69 23.93
N ALA A 19 -7.34 -37.72 24.13
CA ALA A 19 -8.73 -37.63 24.59
C ALA A 19 -8.90 -37.84 26.10
N GLU A 20 -7.85 -37.66 26.92
CA GLU A 20 -8.05 -37.43 28.34
C GLU A 20 -8.53 -35.97 28.52
N SER A 21 -9.58 -35.76 29.28
CA SER A 21 -10.30 -34.49 29.56
C SER A 21 -9.34 -33.31 29.77
N VAL A 22 -9.00 -32.58 28.70
CA VAL A 22 -8.12 -31.44 28.79
C VAL A 22 -8.99 -30.25 29.16
N ASP A 23 -9.08 -30.01 30.46
CA ASP A 23 -9.67 -28.83 31.04
C ASP A 23 -8.59 -27.79 31.38
N PHE A 24 -9.01 -26.60 31.83
CA PHE A 24 -8.10 -25.56 32.31
C PHE A 24 -7.50 -25.85 33.71
N SER A 25 -7.21 -27.14 34.08
CA SER A 25 -6.74 -27.56 35.39
C SER A 25 -5.39 -26.96 35.78
N TYR A 26 -4.58 -26.55 34.82
CA TYR A 26 -3.30 -25.83 35.05
C TYR A 26 -3.48 -24.36 35.48
N LEU A 27 -4.70 -23.81 35.41
CA LEU A 27 -5.01 -22.46 35.87
C LEU A 27 -5.46 -22.44 37.32
N ALA A 28 -5.13 -21.36 38.03
CA ALA A 28 -5.70 -21.06 39.34
C ALA A 28 -7.23 -20.99 39.25
N GLU A 29 -7.90 -21.45 40.31
CA GLU A 29 -9.38 -21.56 40.34
C GLU A 29 -10.07 -20.24 39.94
N GLU A 30 -9.58 -19.12 40.47
CA GLU A 30 -10.17 -17.79 40.25
C GLU A 30 -10.05 -17.40 38.76
N VAL A 31 -8.90 -17.74 38.13
CA VAL A 31 -8.67 -17.46 36.69
C VAL A 31 -9.53 -18.37 35.81
N ARG A 32 -9.69 -19.63 36.21
CA ARG A 32 -10.54 -20.59 35.52
C ARG A 32 -12.01 -20.15 35.55
N GLN A 33 -12.50 -19.71 36.69
CA GLN A 33 -13.86 -19.17 36.83
C GLN A 33 -14.07 -17.87 36.04
N ALA A 34 -13.07 -16.97 36.03
CA ALA A 34 -13.11 -15.76 35.26
C ALA A 34 -13.12 -16.05 33.74
N ALA A 35 -12.37 -17.06 33.28
CA ALA A 35 -12.36 -17.53 31.89
C ALA A 35 -13.73 -18.07 31.48
N TYR A 36 -14.31 -18.97 32.28
CA TYR A 36 -15.67 -19.51 32.04
C TYR A 36 -16.73 -18.42 31.99
N SER A 37 -16.66 -17.48 32.91
CA SER A 37 -17.59 -16.33 32.96
C SER A 37 -17.43 -15.38 31.76
N SER A 38 -16.29 -15.43 31.06
CA SER A 38 -16.00 -14.68 29.83
C SER A 38 -16.32 -15.48 28.56
N GLY A 39 -16.96 -16.66 28.68
CA GLY A 39 -17.35 -17.52 27.56
C GLY A 39 -16.23 -18.43 27.03
N ILE A 40 -15.07 -18.50 27.71
CA ILE A 40 -13.96 -19.39 27.34
C ILE A 40 -14.17 -20.71 28.06
N THR A 41 -15.00 -21.59 27.48
CA THR A 41 -15.42 -22.84 28.14
C THR A 41 -14.59 -24.04 27.73
N THR A 42 -14.05 -24.05 26.51
CA THR A 42 -13.22 -25.12 25.94
C THR A 42 -11.91 -24.57 25.43
N PRO A 43 -10.78 -25.17 25.77
CA PRO A 43 -9.49 -24.71 25.29
C PRO A 43 -9.33 -24.92 23.78
N THR A 44 -8.80 -23.89 23.10
CA THR A 44 -8.45 -23.97 21.67
C THR A 44 -7.11 -24.69 21.46
N PRO A 45 -6.77 -25.14 20.21
CA PRO A 45 -5.50 -25.80 19.95
C PRO A 45 -4.26 -25.03 20.43
N PRO A 46 -4.11 -23.70 20.21
CA PRO A 46 -3.01 -22.96 20.79
C PRO A 46 -2.99 -22.97 22.33
N GLN A 47 -4.15 -22.94 22.97
CA GLN A 47 -4.25 -22.99 24.44
C GLN A 47 -3.84 -24.35 24.97
N LEU A 48 -4.24 -25.45 24.31
CA LEU A 48 -3.85 -26.81 24.68
C LEU A 48 -2.33 -27.03 24.63
N LEU A 49 -1.70 -26.52 23.55
CA LEU A 49 -0.27 -26.74 23.30
C LEU A 49 0.64 -25.79 24.10
N ALA A 50 0.24 -24.52 24.26
CA ALA A 50 1.09 -23.48 24.80
C ALA A 50 0.82 -23.17 26.28
N SER A 51 -0.46 -23.11 26.72
CA SER A 51 -0.77 -22.62 28.06
C SER A 51 -0.16 -23.42 29.21
N PRO A 52 -0.07 -24.79 29.18
CA PRO A 52 0.60 -25.51 30.23
C PRO A 52 2.11 -25.19 30.33
N ARG A 53 2.74 -24.88 29.20
CA ARG A 53 4.16 -24.51 29.13
C ARG A 53 4.37 -23.08 29.66
N VAL A 54 3.48 -22.15 29.27
CA VAL A 54 3.47 -20.78 29.80
C VAL A 54 3.26 -20.78 31.31
N ALA A 55 2.39 -21.65 31.85
CA ALA A 55 2.18 -21.81 33.29
C ALA A 55 3.44 -22.27 34.05
N ARG A 56 4.29 -23.09 33.42
CA ARG A 56 5.60 -23.49 33.96
C ARG A 56 6.67 -22.38 33.89
N GLY A 57 6.38 -21.26 33.26
CA GLY A 57 7.33 -20.12 33.13
C GLY A 57 8.30 -20.25 31.97
N GLU A 58 8.05 -21.13 31.01
CA GLU A 58 8.88 -21.27 29.79
C GLU A 58 8.75 -20.03 28.89
N ASN A 59 9.85 -19.56 28.30
CA ASN A 59 9.82 -18.56 27.26
C ASN A 59 9.35 -19.20 25.95
N LEU A 60 8.37 -18.60 25.29
CA LEU A 60 7.67 -19.26 24.21
C LEU A 60 7.28 -18.30 23.08
N LEU A 61 7.52 -18.72 21.84
CA LEU A 61 6.85 -18.13 20.68
C LEU A 61 5.64 -18.97 20.31
N ILE A 62 4.45 -18.35 20.32
CA ILE A 62 3.19 -18.98 19.92
C ILE A 62 2.81 -18.45 18.55
N VAL A 63 2.83 -19.30 17.53
CA VAL A 63 2.41 -19.01 16.16
C VAL A 63 1.08 -19.70 15.89
N ALA A 64 0.03 -18.92 15.61
CA ALA A 64 -1.29 -19.46 15.29
C ALA A 64 -2.11 -18.41 14.51
N PRO A 65 -3.13 -18.81 13.72
CA PRO A 65 -4.00 -17.89 12.99
C PRO A 65 -4.69 -16.87 13.88
N THR A 66 -5.15 -15.74 13.28
CA THR A 66 -5.96 -14.75 13.99
C THR A 66 -7.27 -15.36 14.48
N GLY A 67 -7.76 -14.93 15.65
CA GLY A 67 -9.01 -15.47 16.24
C GLY A 67 -8.89 -16.88 16.84
N SER A 68 -7.70 -17.48 16.92
CA SER A 68 -7.48 -18.83 17.48
C SER A 68 -7.32 -18.87 19.00
N GLY A 69 -7.37 -17.74 19.72
CA GLY A 69 -7.20 -17.69 21.18
C GLY A 69 -5.74 -17.61 21.64
N LYS A 70 -4.82 -17.10 20.80
CA LYS A 70 -3.38 -16.89 21.15
C LYS A 70 -3.19 -16.04 22.39
N THR A 71 -3.95 -14.94 22.50
CA THR A 71 -3.86 -14.00 23.62
C THR A 71 -4.20 -14.68 24.94
N GLU A 72 -5.30 -15.42 24.94
CA GLU A 72 -5.76 -16.19 26.09
C GLU A 72 -4.77 -17.31 26.45
N ALA A 73 -4.15 -17.93 25.42
CA ALA A 73 -3.11 -18.96 25.64
C ALA A 73 -1.90 -18.43 26.43
N ALA A 74 -1.55 -17.15 26.26
CA ALA A 74 -0.47 -16.51 27.01
C ALA A 74 -0.96 -15.91 28.34
N ILE A 75 -2.04 -15.13 28.30
CA ILE A 75 -2.45 -14.29 29.44
C ILE A 75 -3.06 -15.09 30.60
N LEU A 76 -3.91 -16.08 30.34
CA LEU A 76 -4.57 -16.82 31.42
C LEU A 76 -3.57 -17.51 32.35
N PRO A 77 -2.56 -18.26 31.86
CA PRO A 77 -1.56 -18.88 32.73
C PRO A 77 -0.62 -17.86 33.41
N ILE A 78 -0.32 -16.72 32.75
CA ILE A 78 0.46 -15.65 33.38
C ILE A 78 -0.34 -15.04 34.55
N LEU A 79 -1.62 -14.71 34.34
CA LEU A 79 -2.48 -14.17 35.40
C LEU A 79 -2.65 -15.15 36.56
N SER A 80 -2.67 -16.46 36.30
CA SER A 80 -2.71 -17.50 37.35
C SER A 80 -1.51 -17.45 38.29
N ARG A 81 -0.35 -17.03 37.81
CA ARG A 81 0.85 -16.85 38.65
C ARG A 81 0.84 -15.50 39.37
N VAL A 82 0.36 -14.46 38.68
CA VAL A 82 0.36 -13.08 39.21
C VAL A 82 -0.67 -12.89 40.31
N ILE A 83 -1.83 -13.56 40.24
CA ILE A 83 -2.91 -13.39 41.23
C ILE A 83 -2.50 -13.73 42.66
N HIS A 84 -1.56 -14.67 42.79
CA HIS A 84 -1.03 -15.09 44.11
C HIS A 84 0.28 -14.39 44.50
N SER A 85 0.81 -13.47 43.64
CA SER A 85 2.04 -12.76 43.96
C SER A 85 1.85 -11.71 45.05
N LEU A 86 2.85 -11.63 45.96
CA LEU A 86 2.91 -10.57 46.95
C LEU A 86 3.17 -9.21 46.31
N GLY A 87 2.35 -8.18 46.66
CA GLY A 87 2.61 -6.81 46.23
C GLY A 87 1.71 -6.27 45.12
N LYS A 88 0.47 -6.74 45.01
CA LYS A 88 -0.56 -6.20 44.10
C LYS A 88 -0.63 -4.66 44.21
N GLY A 89 -0.62 -3.99 43.06
CA GLY A 89 -0.66 -2.53 42.95
C GLY A 89 0.62 -1.81 43.37
N ARG A 90 1.69 -2.52 43.74
CA ARG A 90 2.98 -1.93 44.16
C ARG A 90 4.02 -1.90 43.03
N TYR A 91 3.92 -2.87 42.10
CA TYR A 91 4.81 -3.08 40.99
C TYR A 91 4.02 -3.40 39.72
N ILE A 92 4.61 -3.19 38.54
CA ILE A 92 4.12 -3.72 37.27
C ILE A 92 4.56 -5.19 37.21
N SER A 93 3.60 -6.11 37.33
CA SER A 93 3.88 -7.55 37.29
C SER A 93 3.88 -8.11 35.88
N VAL A 94 3.03 -7.56 34.97
CA VAL A 94 2.92 -7.98 33.57
C VAL A 94 3.03 -6.77 32.64
N LEU A 95 3.88 -6.89 31.63
CA LEU A 95 3.99 -5.92 30.54
C LEU A 95 3.46 -6.56 29.25
N TYR A 96 2.43 -5.94 28.64
CA TYR A 96 1.88 -6.38 27.38
C TYR A 96 2.26 -5.40 26.27
N ILE A 97 3.10 -5.84 25.33
CA ILE A 97 3.67 -5.00 24.27
C ILE A 97 2.99 -5.33 22.94
N THR A 98 2.43 -4.32 22.28
CA THR A 98 1.74 -4.46 20.98
C THR A 98 2.16 -3.35 20.00
N PRO A 99 2.25 -3.64 18.68
CA PRO A 99 2.77 -2.67 17.70
C PRO A 99 1.85 -1.49 17.41
N LEU A 100 0.53 -1.64 17.59
CA LEU A 100 -0.46 -0.66 17.14
C LEU A 100 -1.32 -0.10 18.27
N ARG A 101 -1.60 1.22 18.22
CA ARG A 101 -2.44 1.91 19.19
C ARG A 101 -3.91 1.49 19.16
N ALA A 102 -4.43 1.16 17.98
CA ALA A 102 -5.80 0.66 17.81
C ALA A 102 -5.99 -0.71 18.46
N LEU A 103 -5.02 -1.61 18.27
CA LEU A 103 -4.99 -2.92 18.89
C LEU A 103 -4.96 -2.81 20.43
N ASN A 104 -4.25 -1.81 20.95
CA ASN A 104 -4.18 -1.56 22.39
C ASN A 104 -5.57 -1.31 23.00
N ARG A 105 -6.49 -0.61 22.33
CA ARG A 105 -7.82 -0.29 22.87
C ARG A 105 -8.71 -1.51 23.00
N ASP A 106 -8.77 -2.31 21.96
CA ASP A 106 -9.59 -3.52 21.96
C ASP A 106 -9.05 -4.56 22.93
N MET A 107 -7.75 -4.82 22.85
CA MET A 107 -7.04 -5.68 23.80
C MET A 107 -7.23 -5.19 25.24
N PHE A 108 -7.11 -3.87 25.46
CA PHE A 108 -7.31 -3.27 26.78
C PHE A 108 -8.72 -3.52 27.32
N LYS A 109 -9.77 -3.38 26.50
CA LYS A 109 -11.16 -3.65 26.92
C LYS A 109 -11.32 -5.10 27.39
N ARG A 110 -10.90 -6.08 26.55
CA ARG A 110 -10.99 -7.51 26.87
C ARG A 110 -10.21 -7.88 28.13
N LEU A 111 -8.95 -7.41 28.20
CA LEU A 111 -8.12 -7.65 29.38
C LEU A 111 -8.63 -6.93 30.62
N SER A 112 -9.26 -5.74 30.49
CA SER A 112 -9.84 -5.01 31.62
C SER A 112 -10.98 -5.76 32.27
N GLU A 113 -11.85 -6.38 31.48
CA GLU A 113 -12.96 -7.19 31.98
C GLU A 113 -12.44 -8.40 32.76
N LEU A 114 -11.42 -9.07 32.24
CA LEU A 114 -10.77 -10.22 32.90
C LEU A 114 -10.05 -9.80 34.19
N CYS A 115 -9.23 -8.74 34.12
CA CYS A 115 -8.52 -8.22 35.30
C CYS A 115 -9.47 -7.73 36.40
N ALA A 116 -10.57 -7.07 36.05
CA ALA A 116 -11.56 -6.62 37.02
C ALA A 116 -12.19 -7.77 37.82
N ARG A 117 -12.48 -8.91 37.15
CA ARG A 117 -12.97 -10.15 37.81
C ARG A 117 -11.96 -10.74 38.79
N LEU A 118 -10.67 -10.55 38.49
CA LEU A 118 -9.56 -11.08 39.31
C LEU A 118 -9.06 -10.10 40.36
N GLY A 119 -9.65 -8.89 40.46
CA GLY A 119 -9.21 -7.84 41.37
C GLY A 119 -7.81 -7.27 41.01
N LEU A 120 -7.39 -7.38 39.76
CA LEU A 120 -6.12 -6.86 39.23
C LEU A 120 -6.35 -5.49 38.56
N SER A 121 -5.40 -4.59 38.75
CA SER A 121 -5.39 -3.29 38.09
C SER A 121 -4.70 -3.37 36.74
N ILE A 122 -5.33 -2.73 35.72
CA ILE A 122 -4.77 -2.65 34.36
C ILE A 122 -4.80 -1.21 33.88
N ASP A 123 -3.78 -0.80 33.12
CA ASP A 123 -3.76 0.52 32.48
C ASP A 123 -3.01 0.44 31.13
N VAL A 124 -3.18 1.48 30.30
CA VAL A 124 -2.55 1.57 28.98
C VAL A 124 -1.63 2.78 28.89
N ARG A 125 -0.46 2.60 28.24
CA ARG A 125 0.52 3.67 28.01
C ARG A 125 1.04 3.65 26.59
N HIS A 126 0.72 4.69 25.83
CA HIS A 126 1.21 4.96 24.49
C HIS A 126 1.47 6.45 24.26
N GLY A 127 1.88 6.84 23.05
CA GLY A 127 2.25 8.22 22.73
C GLY A 127 1.17 9.25 23.07
N ASP A 128 -0.11 8.89 22.97
CA ASP A 128 -1.25 9.80 23.20
C ASP A 128 -1.76 9.79 24.66
N THR A 129 -1.18 8.97 25.55
CA THR A 129 -1.59 8.90 26.96
C THR A 129 -1.35 10.27 27.65
N PRO A 130 -2.36 10.89 28.28
CA PRO A 130 -2.23 12.18 28.93
C PRO A 130 -1.15 12.20 30.02
N THR A 131 -0.51 13.35 30.23
CA THR A 131 0.54 13.51 31.24
C THR A 131 0.04 13.21 32.66
N SER A 132 -1.20 13.57 32.98
CA SER A 132 -1.84 13.25 34.28
C SER A 132 -1.93 11.74 34.52
N GLN A 133 -2.34 10.97 33.50
CA GLN A 133 -2.40 9.51 33.56
C GLN A 133 -1.01 8.89 33.67
N ARG A 134 0.00 9.40 32.92
CA ARG A 134 1.40 8.96 33.04
C ARG A 134 1.95 9.17 34.44
N SER A 135 1.63 10.31 35.07
CA SER A 135 2.02 10.62 36.44
C SER A 135 1.34 9.69 37.46
N ARG A 136 0.05 9.39 37.26
CA ARG A 136 -0.70 8.42 38.07
C ARG A 136 -0.05 7.03 38.00
N GLN A 137 0.26 6.53 36.79
CA GLN A 137 0.91 5.24 36.56
C GLN A 137 2.29 5.14 37.21
N SER A 138 3.04 6.25 37.27
CA SER A 138 4.34 6.28 37.93
C SER A 138 4.23 6.23 39.46
N ASN A 139 3.17 6.82 40.05
CA ASN A 139 2.95 6.89 41.48
C ASN A 139 2.17 5.70 42.02
N ARG A 140 1.25 5.14 41.22
CA ARG A 140 0.44 3.94 41.52
C ARG A 140 0.48 3.04 40.29
N PRO A 141 1.48 2.18 40.18
CA PRO A 141 1.65 1.31 39.03
C PRO A 141 0.49 0.31 38.94
N PRO A 142 -0.02 0.02 37.73
CA PRO A 142 -0.97 -1.08 37.53
C PRO A 142 -0.25 -2.43 37.62
N ASP A 143 -0.98 -3.50 37.96
CA ASP A 143 -0.48 -4.86 37.94
C ASP A 143 -0.13 -5.32 36.51
N LEU A 144 -0.94 -4.91 35.51
CA LEU A 144 -0.72 -5.14 34.09
C LEU A 144 -0.67 -3.82 33.34
N LEU A 145 0.40 -3.58 32.60
CA LEU A 145 0.57 -2.40 31.74
C LEU A 145 0.61 -2.80 30.27
N VAL A 146 -0.39 -2.32 29.49
CA VAL A 146 -0.40 -2.45 28.03
C VAL A 146 0.36 -1.27 27.41
N THR A 147 1.31 -1.55 26.50
CA THR A 147 2.18 -0.51 25.94
C THR A 147 2.65 -0.81 24.51
N THR A 148 3.39 0.13 23.90
CA THR A 148 4.05 -0.04 22.59
C THR A 148 5.56 -0.10 22.75
N PRO A 149 6.34 -0.61 21.74
CA PRO A 149 7.80 -0.61 21.77
C PRO A 149 8.40 0.77 22.04
N GLU A 150 7.87 1.83 21.42
CA GLU A 150 8.31 3.21 21.59
C GLU A 150 8.07 3.72 23.02
N SER A 151 6.93 3.37 23.60
CA SER A 151 6.59 3.74 24.98
C SER A 151 7.42 2.97 25.99
N LEU A 152 7.82 1.73 25.70
CA LEU A 152 8.81 1.01 26.50
C LEU A 152 10.14 1.77 26.52
N GLN A 153 10.64 2.25 25.36
CA GLN A 153 11.85 3.06 25.33
C GLN A 153 11.71 4.32 26.21
N ALA A 154 10.53 4.97 26.19
CA ALA A 154 10.30 6.15 27.02
C ALA A 154 10.25 5.85 28.53
N ILE A 155 9.86 4.65 28.94
CA ILE A 155 9.73 4.19 30.33
C ILE A 155 11.12 3.85 30.92
N LEU A 156 11.97 3.16 30.16
CA LEU A 156 13.21 2.55 30.65
C LEU A 156 14.19 3.54 31.35
N PRO A 157 14.40 4.78 30.88
CA PRO A 157 15.30 5.72 31.56
C PRO A 157 14.71 6.36 32.84
N GLY A 158 13.38 6.27 33.03
CA GLY A 158 12.71 6.96 34.14
C GLY A 158 12.91 6.25 35.49
N SER A 159 13.53 6.89 36.48
CA SER A 159 13.88 6.30 37.78
C SER A 159 12.69 5.63 38.51
N ARG A 160 11.56 6.34 38.61
CA ARG A 160 10.34 5.78 39.26
C ARG A 160 9.78 4.59 38.48
N MET A 161 9.70 4.70 37.16
CA MET A 161 9.17 3.60 36.34
C MET A 161 10.10 2.38 36.38
N ARG A 162 11.42 2.58 36.41
CA ARG A 162 12.38 1.48 36.61
C ARG A 162 12.15 0.78 37.96
N GLN A 163 11.90 1.52 39.03
CA GLN A 163 11.57 0.95 40.32
C GLN A 163 10.25 0.15 40.27
N ASN A 164 9.23 0.66 39.54
CA ASN A 164 7.97 -0.05 39.38
C ASN A 164 8.11 -1.35 38.55
N LEU A 165 9.12 -1.45 37.69
CA LEU A 165 9.42 -2.62 36.85
C LEU A 165 10.24 -3.70 37.57
N THR A 166 10.78 -3.46 38.78
CA THR A 166 11.57 -4.45 39.51
C THR A 166 10.76 -5.70 39.89
N GLY A 167 9.44 -5.59 39.98
CA GLY A 167 8.51 -6.70 40.23
C GLY A 167 8.00 -7.42 39.00
N LEU A 168 8.58 -7.15 37.81
CA LEU A 168 8.13 -7.73 36.54
C LEU A 168 8.30 -9.24 36.51
N GLN A 169 7.22 -9.98 36.25
CA GLN A 169 7.19 -11.44 36.19
C GLN A 169 7.05 -11.96 34.75
N ALA A 170 6.35 -11.22 33.88
CA ALA A 170 6.17 -11.64 32.49
C ALA A 170 6.06 -10.45 31.54
N VAL A 171 6.56 -10.66 30.32
CA VAL A 171 6.37 -9.79 29.17
C VAL A 171 5.68 -10.57 28.07
N VAL A 172 4.55 -10.07 27.59
CA VAL A 172 3.87 -10.58 26.40
C VAL A 172 4.19 -9.63 25.25
N VAL A 173 4.70 -10.17 24.14
CA VAL A 173 4.96 -9.43 22.88
C VAL A 173 3.95 -9.90 21.86
N ASP A 174 2.99 -9.06 21.53
CA ASP A 174 1.93 -9.40 20.57
C ASP A 174 2.27 -8.93 19.15
N GLU A 175 1.70 -9.61 18.15
CA GLU A 175 1.91 -9.38 16.72
C GLU A 175 3.39 -9.23 16.34
N LEU A 176 4.22 -10.15 16.82
CA LEU A 176 5.67 -10.12 16.66
C LEU A 176 6.11 -9.94 15.19
N HIS A 177 5.41 -10.57 14.25
CA HIS A 177 5.72 -10.50 12.82
C HIS A 177 5.76 -9.06 12.27
N GLN A 178 4.99 -8.12 12.85
CA GLN A 178 5.01 -6.72 12.43
C GLN A 178 6.20 -5.93 12.98
N LEU A 179 6.83 -6.45 14.00
CA LEU A 179 7.95 -5.77 14.69
C LEU A 179 9.28 -6.18 14.10
N ILE A 180 9.51 -7.47 13.91
CA ILE A 180 10.84 -8.01 13.58
C ILE A 180 11.35 -7.60 12.20
N GLU A 181 10.45 -7.35 11.24
CA GLU A 181 10.79 -6.88 9.90
C GLU A 181 10.97 -5.34 9.83
N SER A 182 11.11 -4.69 10.96
CA SER A 182 11.33 -3.27 11.08
C SER A 182 12.35 -2.93 12.18
N LYS A 183 12.91 -1.73 12.15
CA LYS A 183 13.80 -1.21 13.21
C LYS A 183 13.16 -1.19 14.61
N ARG A 184 11.81 -1.27 14.67
CA ARG A 184 11.08 -1.41 15.94
C ARG A 184 11.39 -2.73 16.64
N GLY A 185 11.63 -3.80 15.86
CA GLY A 185 12.07 -5.09 16.39
C GLY A 185 13.46 -5.01 17.04
N GLU A 186 14.40 -4.29 16.41
CA GLU A 186 15.72 -4.07 17.01
C GLU A 186 15.61 -3.27 18.31
N GLN A 187 14.83 -2.17 18.32
CA GLN A 187 14.58 -1.40 19.53
C GLN A 187 13.95 -2.25 20.64
N LEU A 188 13.00 -3.14 20.28
CA LEU A 188 12.36 -4.02 21.25
C LEU A 188 13.33 -5.05 21.80
N ALA A 189 14.12 -5.71 20.96
CA ALA A 189 15.09 -6.72 21.39
C ALA A 189 16.11 -6.15 22.41
N VAL A 190 16.67 -4.94 22.10
CA VAL A 190 17.55 -4.25 23.05
C VAL A 190 16.78 -3.78 24.29
N GLY A 191 15.54 -3.32 24.11
CA GLY A 191 14.65 -2.92 25.21
C GLY A 191 14.36 -4.06 26.19
N LEU A 192 14.17 -5.29 25.72
CA LEU A 192 13.99 -6.48 26.56
C LEU A 192 15.26 -6.81 27.35
N GLU A 193 16.45 -6.67 26.74
CA GLU A 193 17.72 -6.88 27.44
C GLU A 193 17.97 -5.78 28.49
N ARG A 194 17.57 -4.50 28.22
CA ARG A 194 17.57 -3.43 29.21
C ARG A 194 16.61 -3.70 30.36
N LEU A 195 15.42 -4.28 30.10
CA LEU A 195 14.50 -4.74 31.14
C LEU A 195 15.11 -5.81 32.04
N ARG A 196 15.93 -6.75 31.49
CA ARG A 196 16.62 -7.78 32.28
C ARG A 196 17.63 -7.22 33.27
N ARG A 197 18.19 -6.05 33.01
CA ARG A 197 19.01 -5.34 34.01
C ARG A 197 18.18 -4.84 35.21
N ILE A 198 16.85 -4.63 35.01
CA ILE A 198 15.96 -4.12 36.04
C ILE A 198 15.29 -5.30 36.77
N ALA A 199 14.79 -6.29 36.04
CA ALA A 199 14.12 -7.48 36.53
C ALA A 199 14.75 -8.71 35.84
N PRO A 200 15.74 -9.42 36.41
CA PRO A 200 16.51 -10.45 35.70
C PRO A 200 15.68 -11.69 35.28
N ASN A 201 14.62 -12.01 36.00
CA ASN A 201 13.94 -13.29 35.94
C ASN A 201 12.49 -13.25 35.43
N PHE A 202 12.17 -12.39 34.46
CA PHE A 202 10.83 -12.40 33.84
C PHE A 202 10.76 -13.36 32.67
N GLN A 203 9.60 -13.98 32.52
CA GLN A 203 9.23 -14.79 31.36
C GLN A 203 8.92 -13.90 30.16
N VAL A 204 9.28 -14.31 28.93
CA VAL A 204 8.82 -13.70 27.68
C VAL A 204 7.92 -14.67 26.92
N VAL A 205 6.73 -14.24 26.57
CA VAL A 205 5.81 -14.95 25.68
C VAL A 205 5.54 -14.09 24.47
N ALA A 206 5.99 -14.51 23.30
CA ALA A 206 5.77 -13.83 22.05
C ALA A 206 4.61 -14.49 21.29
N LEU A 207 3.74 -13.64 20.69
CA LEU A 207 2.57 -14.07 19.90
C LEU A 207 2.75 -13.60 18.48
N SER A 208 2.44 -14.45 17.53
CA SER A 208 2.49 -14.10 16.11
C SER A 208 1.33 -14.74 15.36
N ALA A 209 0.87 -14.06 14.30
CA ALA A 209 0.11 -14.71 13.25
C ALA A 209 1.00 -15.74 12.53
N THR A 210 0.43 -16.45 11.55
CA THR A 210 1.19 -17.36 10.70
C THR A 210 2.30 -16.59 9.96
N ILE A 211 3.54 -17.09 10.05
CA ILE A 211 4.76 -16.48 9.47
C ILE A 211 5.61 -17.54 8.77
N GLY A 212 6.36 -17.13 7.75
CA GLY A 212 7.15 -18.05 6.92
C GLY A 212 8.39 -18.62 7.60
N SER A 213 8.96 -17.94 8.62
CA SER A 213 10.18 -18.37 9.30
C SER A 213 10.04 -18.29 10.84
N PRO A 214 9.20 -19.15 11.47
CA PRO A 214 8.94 -19.08 12.92
C PRO A 214 10.18 -19.21 13.79
N LYS A 215 11.12 -20.07 13.41
CA LYS A 215 12.38 -20.28 14.17
C LYS A 215 13.24 -19.02 14.14
N THR A 216 13.42 -18.40 12.97
CA THR A 216 14.16 -17.15 12.84
C THR A 216 13.56 -16.05 13.71
N ALA A 217 12.24 -15.95 13.76
CA ALA A 217 11.53 -14.98 14.60
C ALA A 217 11.75 -15.24 16.09
N ALA A 218 11.72 -16.51 16.52
CA ALA A 218 12.01 -16.90 17.91
C ALA A 218 13.47 -16.57 18.28
N ASP A 219 14.44 -17.05 17.49
CA ASP A 219 15.87 -16.79 17.72
C ASP A 219 16.20 -15.30 17.76
N TYR A 220 15.45 -14.49 17.03
CA TYR A 220 15.61 -13.04 17.01
C TYR A 220 15.15 -12.37 18.30
N ILE A 221 13.92 -12.62 18.74
CA ILE A 221 13.35 -11.89 19.89
C ILE A 221 13.88 -12.38 21.23
N PHE A 222 14.13 -13.68 21.34
CA PHE A 222 14.66 -14.28 22.57
C PHE A 222 16.18 -14.15 22.70
N SER A 223 16.88 -13.94 21.57
CA SER A 223 18.36 -13.81 21.57
C SER A 223 19.07 -15.02 22.16
N ALA A 224 19.85 -14.84 23.22
CA ALA A 224 20.59 -15.91 23.89
C ALA A 224 19.77 -16.67 24.96
N ILE A 225 18.50 -16.35 25.16
CA ILE A 225 17.67 -16.90 26.21
C ILE A 225 17.09 -18.25 25.76
N PRO A 226 17.09 -19.27 26.61
CA PRO A 226 16.41 -20.52 26.34
C PRO A 226 14.92 -20.27 26.06
N HIS A 227 14.45 -20.73 24.93
CA HIS A 227 13.08 -20.55 24.46
C HIS A 227 12.63 -21.74 23.63
N ASP A 228 11.34 -21.81 23.40
CA ASP A 228 10.76 -22.84 22.55
C ASP A 228 9.69 -22.25 21.64
N LEU A 229 9.24 -23.06 20.69
CA LEU A 229 8.30 -22.67 19.64
C LEU A 229 7.06 -23.58 19.68
N VAL A 230 5.88 -22.97 19.68
CA VAL A 230 4.61 -23.67 19.47
C VAL A 230 3.97 -23.14 18.19
N VAL A 231 3.87 -24.00 17.19
CA VAL A 231 3.12 -23.73 15.96
C VAL A 231 1.80 -24.49 16.04
N ALA A 232 0.72 -23.79 16.29
CA ALA A 232 -0.60 -24.39 16.33
C ALA A 232 -1.26 -24.23 14.96
N SER A 233 -1.30 -25.31 14.20
CA SER A 233 -2.07 -25.39 12.96
C SER A 233 -3.55 -25.44 13.33
N ALA A 234 -4.25 -24.33 13.22
CA ALA A 234 -5.72 -24.37 13.26
C ALA A 234 -6.18 -24.95 11.92
N THR A 235 -7.01 -25.96 11.96
CA THR A 235 -7.69 -26.55 10.81
C THR A 235 -8.83 -25.62 10.36
N LYS A 236 -8.53 -24.34 10.12
CA LYS A 236 -9.51 -23.44 9.55
C LYS A 236 -9.57 -23.71 8.05
N GLU A 237 -10.75 -24.04 7.58
CA GLU A 237 -10.97 -24.24 6.16
C GLU A 237 -11.17 -22.88 5.49
N TYR A 238 -10.54 -22.72 4.34
CA TYR A 238 -10.63 -21.52 3.53
C TYR A 238 -11.22 -21.87 2.17
N ASP A 239 -12.30 -21.20 1.79
CA ASP A 239 -12.83 -21.23 0.41
C ASP A 239 -12.33 -19.99 -0.33
N TYR A 240 -11.36 -20.19 -1.22
CA TYR A 240 -10.80 -19.15 -2.06
C TYR A 240 -11.29 -19.29 -3.48
N ARG A 241 -11.79 -18.18 -4.05
CA ARG A 241 -12.23 -18.11 -5.44
C ARG A 241 -11.62 -16.90 -6.14
N VAL A 242 -11.19 -17.08 -7.37
CA VAL A 242 -10.71 -16.01 -8.27
C VAL A 242 -11.73 -15.84 -9.38
N ILE A 243 -12.24 -14.63 -9.56
CA ILE A 243 -13.22 -14.30 -10.58
C ILE A 243 -12.75 -13.12 -11.42
N TYR A 244 -13.08 -13.16 -12.71
CA TYR A 244 -12.86 -12.08 -13.65
C TYR A 244 -14.22 -11.70 -14.28
N PRO A 245 -14.89 -10.65 -13.73
CA PRO A 245 -16.19 -10.22 -14.27
C PRO A 245 -16.05 -9.74 -15.71
N THR A 246 -16.83 -10.35 -16.60
CA THR A 246 -16.91 -9.96 -18.01
C THR A 246 -18.11 -9.06 -18.23
N PRO A 247 -17.96 -7.91 -18.92
CA PRO A 247 -19.07 -6.98 -19.17
C PRO A 247 -20.26 -7.63 -19.89
N ASN A 248 -21.46 -7.30 -19.45
CA ASN A 248 -22.73 -7.73 -20.03
C ASN A 248 -23.67 -6.54 -20.30
N GLU A 249 -24.87 -6.78 -20.84
CA GLU A 249 -25.81 -5.71 -21.19
C GLU A 249 -26.32 -4.92 -19.96
N ASP A 250 -26.47 -5.56 -18.81
CA ASP A 250 -26.95 -4.91 -17.58
C ASP A 250 -25.94 -3.90 -17.03
N ASP A 251 -24.66 -4.06 -17.34
CA ASP A 251 -23.57 -3.20 -16.85
C ASP A 251 -23.56 -1.80 -17.50
N TYR A 252 -24.29 -1.60 -18.62
CA TYR A 252 -24.40 -0.27 -19.23
C TYR A 252 -25.06 0.74 -18.29
N SER A 253 -26.12 0.35 -17.58
CA SER A 253 -26.80 1.23 -16.63
C SER A 253 -25.91 1.61 -15.45
N ILE A 254 -25.10 0.67 -14.97
CA ILE A 254 -24.11 0.90 -13.91
C ILE A 254 -22.97 1.80 -14.42
N SER A 255 -22.50 1.56 -15.67
CA SER A 255 -21.49 2.41 -16.33
C SER A 255 -21.94 3.85 -16.40
N GLU A 256 -23.19 4.11 -16.80
CA GLU A 256 -23.76 5.46 -16.87
C GLU A 256 -23.91 6.11 -15.48
N SER A 257 -24.52 5.41 -14.52
CA SER A 257 -24.76 5.95 -13.18
C SER A 257 -23.49 6.20 -12.38
N THR A 258 -22.46 5.38 -12.59
CA THR A 258 -21.17 5.51 -11.90
C THR A 258 -20.10 6.26 -12.69
N PHE A 259 -20.38 6.65 -13.95
CA PHE A 259 -19.41 7.26 -14.87
C PHE A 259 -18.11 6.42 -14.97
N SER A 260 -18.24 5.13 -15.21
CA SER A 260 -17.11 4.20 -15.27
C SER A 260 -17.06 3.45 -16.61
N SER A 261 -15.91 2.83 -16.93
CA SER A 261 -15.82 1.92 -18.07
C SER A 261 -16.71 0.69 -17.83
N LEU A 262 -17.11 0.00 -18.91
CA LEU A 262 -17.89 -1.24 -18.81
C LEU A 262 -17.18 -2.32 -17.98
N ASP A 263 -15.84 -2.45 -18.12
CA ASP A 263 -15.06 -3.39 -17.31
C ASP A 263 -15.12 -3.06 -15.79
N LEU A 264 -15.12 -1.77 -15.43
CA LEU A 264 -15.30 -1.39 -14.03
C LEU A 264 -16.75 -1.55 -13.59
N ALA A 265 -17.72 -1.24 -14.45
CA ALA A 265 -19.15 -1.43 -14.17
C ALA A 265 -19.48 -2.90 -13.89
N SER A 266 -18.95 -3.83 -14.67
CA SER A 266 -19.11 -5.28 -14.46
C SER A 266 -18.55 -5.73 -13.11
N ARG A 267 -17.37 -5.20 -12.71
CA ARG A 267 -16.80 -5.48 -11.36
C ARG A 267 -17.67 -4.88 -10.25
N LEU A 268 -18.19 -3.65 -10.44
CA LEU A 268 -19.08 -3.01 -9.46
C LEU A 268 -20.39 -3.77 -9.32
N SER A 269 -20.99 -4.24 -10.43
CA SER A 269 -22.18 -5.10 -10.47
C SER A 269 -21.96 -6.39 -9.67
N THR A 270 -20.82 -7.05 -9.93
CA THR A 270 -20.45 -8.27 -9.21
C THR A 270 -20.26 -8.01 -7.71
N ILE A 271 -19.57 -6.93 -7.32
CA ILE A 271 -19.40 -6.55 -5.92
C ILE A 271 -20.73 -6.25 -5.26
N ASP A 272 -21.62 -5.52 -5.91
CA ASP A 272 -22.95 -5.17 -5.41
C ASP A 272 -23.79 -6.42 -5.15
N SER A 273 -23.81 -7.36 -6.10
CA SER A 273 -24.50 -8.65 -5.97
C SER A 273 -23.95 -9.49 -4.81
N LEU A 274 -22.64 -9.50 -4.62
CA LEU A 274 -21.99 -10.19 -3.50
C LEU A 274 -22.31 -9.56 -2.15
N ILE A 275 -22.36 -8.22 -2.05
CA ILE A 275 -22.77 -7.51 -0.83
C ILE A 275 -24.24 -7.82 -0.50
N GLU A 276 -25.11 -7.87 -1.53
CA GLU A 276 -26.54 -8.16 -1.30
C GLU A 276 -26.76 -9.58 -0.78
N ALA A 277 -25.98 -10.53 -1.27
CA ALA A 277 -26.06 -11.94 -0.86
C ALA A 277 -25.52 -12.24 0.56
N HIS A 278 -24.78 -11.28 1.18
CA HIS A 278 -24.14 -11.49 2.48
C HIS A 278 -24.55 -10.41 3.48
N GLY A 279 -24.53 -10.75 4.77
CA GLY A 279 -24.89 -9.81 5.86
C GLY A 279 -23.82 -8.75 6.13
N SER A 280 -22.54 -9.13 5.97
CA SER A 280 -21.40 -8.27 6.26
C SER A 280 -20.22 -8.61 5.35
N THR A 281 -19.66 -7.60 4.65
CA THR A 281 -18.60 -7.78 3.65
C THR A 281 -17.44 -6.82 3.88
N LEU A 282 -16.22 -7.36 3.94
CA LEU A 282 -15.00 -6.53 3.87
C LEU A 282 -14.44 -6.57 2.44
N ILE A 283 -14.13 -5.40 1.90
CA ILE A 283 -13.53 -5.27 0.56
C ILE A 283 -12.11 -4.70 0.73
N PHE A 284 -11.13 -5.58 0.67
CA PHE A 284 -9.72 -5.17 0.76
C PHE A 284 -9.19 -4.68 -0.58
N VAL A 285 -8.47 -3.57 -0.53
CA VAL A 285 -7.78 -2.97 -1.67
C VAL A 285 -6.31 -2.69 -1.32
N ASN A 286 -5.45 -2.59 -2.34
CA ASN A 286 -4.01 -2.45 -2.14
C ASN A 286 -3.53 -1.00 -1.98
N SER A 287 -4.39 0.00 -2.19
CA SER A 287 -4.04 1.41 -2.00
C SER A 287 -5.22 2.24 -1.50
N ARG A 288 -4.93 3.37 -0.83
CA ARG A 288 -5.93 4.35 -0.39
C ARG A 288 -6.66 4.95 -1.59
N THR A 289 -5.94 5.16 -2.70
CA THR A 289 -6.48 5.63 -3.97
C THR A 289 -7.61 4.74 -4.48
N ILE A 290 -7.37 3.42 -4.50
CA ILE A 290 -8.39 2.45 -4.92
C ILE A 290 -9.53 2.40 -3.90
N ALA A 291 -9.25 2.52 -2.59
CA ALA A 291 -10.30 2.53 -1.56
C ALA A 291 -11.28 3.69 -1.75
N GLU A 292 -10.76 4.89 -2.00
CA GLU A 292 -11.60 6.08 -2.23
C GLU A 292 -12.36 5.99 -3.55
N MET A 293 -11.70 5.56 -4.64
CA MET A 293 -12.33 5.39 -5.93
C MET A 293 -13.47 4.35 -5.88
N LEU A 294 -13.19 3.18 -5.32
CA LEU A 294 -14.18 2.10 -5.24
C LEU A 294 -15.32 2.47 -4.29
N GLY A 295 -15.01 3.11 -3.15
CA GLY A 295 -15.99 3.60 -2.20
C GLY A 295 -16.90 4.68 -2.81
N GLU A 296 -16.38 5.60 -3.58
CA GLU A 296 -17.16 6.63 -4.30
C GLU A 296 -18.10 5.97 -5.31
N LYS A 297 -17.60 5.06 -6.14
CA LYS A 297 -18.41 4.38 -7.16
C LYS A 297 -19.51 3.52 -6.54
N LEU A 298 -19.20 2.73 -5.50
CA LEU A 298 -20.20 1.92 -4.80
C LEU A 298 -21.23 2.78 -4.06
N SER A 299 -20.85 3.95 -3.51
CA SER A 299 -21.77 4.85 -2.81
C SER A 299 -22.85 5.44 -3.73
N ARG A 300 -22.65 5.44 -5.05
CA ARG A 300 -23.65 5.81 -6.06
C ARG A 300 -24.69 4.71 -6.29
N LEU A 301 -24.31 3.47 -6.07
CA LEU A 301 -25.20 2.30 -6.24
C LEU A 301 -25.96 2.01 -4.95
N ARG A 302 -25.33 2.18 -3.79
CA ARG A 302 -25.92 1.83 -2.49
C ARG A 302 -25.42 2.73 -1.36
N LYS A 303 -26.24 2.93 -0.32
CA LYS A 303 -25.96 3.85 0.79
C LYS A 303 -25.29 3.19 1.99
N ASP A 304 -25.21 1.86 2.04
CA ASP A 304 -24.72 1.05 3.16
C ASP A 304 -23.25 0.61 2.95
N VAL A 305 -22.47 1.42 2.26
CA VAL A 305 -21.04 1.23 2.03
C VAL A 305 -20.24 2.29 2.76
N GLY A 306 -19.17 1.87 3.43
CA GLY A 306 -18.19 2.76 4.09
C GLY A 306 -16.78 2.60 3.50
N VAL A 307 -15.91 3.57 3.81
CA VAL A 307 -14.48 3.54 3.44
C VAL A 307 -13.64 3.65 4.70
N HIS A 308 -12.56 2.85 4.78
CA HIS A 308 -11.66 2.83 5.93
C HIS A 308 -10.20 2.71 5.53
N HIS A 309 -9.41 3.74 5.79
CA HIS A 309 -7.95 3.73 5.58
C HIS A 309 -7.23 4.73 6.51
N GLY A 310 -5.91 4.60 6.60
CA GLY A 310 -5.07 5.34 7.55
C GLY A 310 -5.04 6.87 7.40
N SER A 311 -5.43 7.42 6.23
CA SER A 311 -5.49 8.87 6.00
C SER A 311 -6.78 9.52 6.47
N LEU A 312 -7.81 8.73 6.83
CA LEU A 312 -9.04 9.25 7.40
C LEU A 312 -8.82 9.72 8.84
N PRO A 313 -9.56 10.77 9.30
CA PRO A 313 -9.57 11.16 10.70
C PRO A 313 -9.94 10.01 11.63
N ARG A 314 -9.42 10.04 12.84
CA ARG A 314 -9.66 8.97 13.82
C ARG A 314 -11.14 8.81 14.13
N GLU A 315 -11.85 9.91 14.34
CA GLU A 315 -13.27 9.94 14.66
C GLU A 315 -14.10 9.29 13.55
N GLU A 316 -13.72 9.51 12.30
CA GLU A 316 -14.39 8.93 11.15
C GLU A 316 -14.16 7.42 11.06
N ARG A 317 -12.93 6.97 11.27
CA ARG A 317 -12.62 5.53 11.29
C ARG A 317 -13.41 4.80 12.38
N GLU A 318 -13.41 5.35 13.60
CA GLU A 318 -14.16 4.79 14.72
C GLU A 318 -15.67 4.77 14.47
N ARG A 319 -16.23 5.81 13.82
CA ARG A 319 -17.63 5.88 13.42
C ARG A 319 -18.00 4.77 12.43
N VAL A 320 -17.21 4.61 11.37
CA VAL A 320 -17.47 3.62 10.33
C VAL A 320 -17.30 2.19 10.86
N GLU A 321 -16.30 1.94 11.72
CA GLU A 321 -16.12 0.65 12.42
C GLU A 321 -17.35 0.30 13.26
N GLU A 322 -17.88 1.26 14.03
CA GLU A 322 -19.06 1.04 14.89
C GLU A 322 -20.35 0.86 14.08
N GLU A 323 -20.53 1.62 12.99
CA GLU A 323 -21.69 1.47 12.10
C GLU A 323 -21.68 0.11 11.39
N PHE A 324 -20.50 -0.38 10.97
CA PHE A 324 -20.33 -1.72 10.40
C PHE A 324 -20.64 -2.80 11.45
N ARG A 325 -20.10 -2.67 12.67
CA ARG A 325 -20.38 -3.61 13.79
C ARG A 325 -21.87 -3.69 14.13
N ARG A 326 -22.61 -2.58 14.02
CA ARG A 326 -24.05 -2.51 14.24
C ARG A 326 -24.90 -2.95 13.05
N GLY A 327 -24.28 -3.31 11.94
CA GLY A 327 -24.98 -3.71 10.71
C GLY A 327 -25.68 -2.57 9.96
N ARG A 328 -25.34 -1.30 10.26
CA ARG A 328 -25.84 -0.13 9.51
C ARG A 328 -25.12 0.03 8.17
N ILE A 329 -23.87 -0.38 8.12
CA ILE A 329 -23.04 -0.52 6.93
C ILE A 329 -22.90 -2.01 6.65
N LYS A 330 -23.30 -2.49 5.46
CA LYS A 330 -23.15 -3.88 5.01
C LYS A 330 -21.76 -4.16 4.43
N ALA A 331 -21.14 -3.18 3.77
CA ALA A 331 -19.84 -3.34 3.16
C ALA A 331 -18.85 -2.24 3.56
N LEU A 332 -17.59 -2.63 3.80
CA LEU A 332 -16.52 -1.72 4.19
C LEU A 332 -15.33 -1.88 3.26
N VAL A 333 -15.06 -0.86 2.43
CA VAL A 333 -13.87 -0.81 1.56
C VAL A 333 -12.68 -0.36 2.40
N CYS A 334 -11.65 -1.19 2.48
CA CYS A 334 -10.53 -0.95 3.39
C CYS A 334 -9.17 -1.32 2.81
N THR A 335 -8.12 -0.68 3.33
CA THR A 335 -6.72 -1.07 3.10
C THR A 335 -6.23 -2.02 4.20
N SER A 336 -4.94 -2.28 4.28
CA SER A 336 -4.30 -3.10 5.33
C SER A 336 -4.61 -2.70 6.78
N THR A 337 -5.25 -1.54 7.00
CA THR A 337 -5.64 -1.08 8.34
C THR A 337 -6.59 -2.03 9.08
N LEU A 338 -7.36 -2.84 8.37
CA LEU A 338 -8.26 -3.86 8.94
C LEU A 338 -7.74 -5.31 8.77
N GLU A 339 -6.53 -5.50 8.25
CA GLU A 339 -5.85 -6.82 8.26
C GLU A 339 -5.55 -7.29 9.67
N LEU A 340 -5.38 -6.35 10.60
CA LEU A 340 -4.90 -6.60 11.95
C LEU A 340 -6.04 -6.62 12.95
N GLY A 341 -5.89 -7.37 14.02
CA GLY A 341 -6.74 -7.74 15.15
C GLY A 341 -7.76 -6.74 15.72
N ILE A 342 -8.26 -5.80 14.94
CA ILE A 342 -9.39 -4.95 15.34
C ILE A 342 -10.66 -5.80 15.30
N ASP A 343 -11.42 -5.81 16.38
CA ASP A 343 -12.72 -6.46 16.44
C ASP A 343 -13.78 -5.61 15.73
N ILE A 344 -14.06 -5.98 14.49
CA ILE A 344 -15.09 -5.33 13.65
C ILE A 344 -16.41 -6.11 13.63
N GLY A 345 -16.53 -7.14 14.46
CA GLY A 345 -17.68 -8.02 14.50
C GLY A 345 -17.62 -9.19 13.53
N LEU A 346 -18.76 -9.84 13.32
CA LEU A 346 -18.86 -10.98 12.39
C LEU A 346 -18.75 -10.50 10.95
N VAL A 347 -17.87 -11.12 10.19
CA VAL A 347 -17.70 -10.89 8.76
C VAL A 347 -18.05 -12.18 8.02
N ASP A 348 -18.99 -12.09 7.08
CA ASP A 348 -19.45 -13.25 6.32
C ASP A 348 -18.61 -13.48 5.06
N LEU A 349 -18.19 -12.40 4.40
CA LEU A 349 -17.42 -12.44 3.16
C LEU A 349 -16.24 -11.46 3.18
N VAL A 350 -15.10 -11.90 2.68
CA VAL A 350 -13.97 -11.04 2.32
C VAL A 350 -13.81 -11.00 0.81
N ILE A 351 -13.90 -9.81 0.23
CA ILE A 351 -13.57 -9.55 -1.17
C ILE A 351 -12.19 -8.90 -1.22
N MET A 352 -11.33 -9.39 -2.09
CA MET A 352 -10.09 -8.72 -2.47
C MET A 352 -10.28 -8.12 -3.85
N TYR A 353 -10.23 -6.80 -3.96
CA TYR A 353 -10.21 -6.12 -5.25
C TYR A 353 -8.78 -6.05 -5.74
N MET A 354 -8.46 -6.85 -6.75
CA MET A 354 -7.12 -7.22 -7.21
C MET A 354 -6.42 -8.24 -6.29
N SER A 355 -5.38 -8.88 -6.80
CA SER A 355 -4.50 -9.78 -6.07
C SER A 355 -3.95 -9.12 -4.80
N PRO A 356 -3.87 -9.83 -3.67
CA PRO A 356 -3.28 -9.30 -2.45
C PRO A 356 -1.75 -9.12 -2.55
N ARG A 357 -1.11 -9.57 -3.63
CA ARG A 357 0.33 -9.52 -3.92
C ARG A 357 1.25 -10.24 -2.93
N GLN A 358 0.72 -10.72 -1.82
CA GLN A 358 1.43 -11.50 -0.81
C GLN A 358 0.53 -12.62 -0.28
N VAL A 359 1.11 -13.78 -0.02
CA VAL A 359 0.40 -14.94 0.54
C VAL A 359 -0.01 -14.67 1.99
N SER A 360 0.86 -14.02 2.76
CA SER A 360 0.58 -13.61 4.13
C SER A 360 -0.61 -12.65 4.22
N ALA A 361 -0.69 -11.65 3.32
CA ALA A 361 -1.82 -10.74 3.22
C ALA A 361 -3.12 -11.49 2.86
N LEU A 362 -3.07 -12.43 1.90
CA LEU A 362 -4.22 -13.28 1.57
C LEU A 362 -4.78 -13.99 2.81
N VAL A 363 -3.92 -14.70 3.53
CA VAL A 363 -4.31 -15.48 4.71
C VAL A 363 -4.84 -14.60 5.83
N GLN A 364 -4.23 -13.44 6.09
CA GLN A 364 -4.65 -12.50 7.13
C GLN A 364 -5.98 -11.83 6.80
N ARG A 365 -6.19 -11.41 5.53
CA ARG A 365 -7.43 -10.77 5.06
C ARG A 365 -8.60 -11.74 5.10
N VAL A 366 -8.46 -12.91 4.46
CA VAL A 366 -9.53 -13.91 4.42
C VAL A 366 -9.78 -14.51 5.80
N GLY A 367 -8.75 -14.55 6.65
CA GLY A 367 -8.88 -14.91 8.06
C GLY A 367 -9.83 -14.02 8.88
N ARG A 368 -10.24 -12.83 8.37
CA ARG A 368 -11.26 -11.97 8.98
C ARG A 368 -12.67 -12.52 8.81
N ALA A 369 -12.94 -13.30 7.75
CA ALA A 369 -14.22 -13.99 7.60
C ALA A 369 -14.29 -15.19 8.56
N GLY A 370 -15.48 -15.41 9.14
CA GLY A 370 -15.73 -16.55 10.02
C GLY A 370 -14.95 -16.52 11.33
N HIS A 371 -15.39 -15.75 12.30
CA HIS A 371 -14.73 -15.57 13.61
C HIS A 371 -14.66 -16.82 14.51
N SER A 372 -15.26 -17.96 14.15
CA SER A 372 -15.13 -19.22 14.88
C SER A 372 -14.28 -20.22 14.09
N LEU A 373 -13.51 -21.04 14.79
CA LEU A 373 -12.72 -22.15 14.22
C LEU A 373 -13.60 -23.19 13.46
N SER A 374 -14.91 -23.16 13.67
CA SER A 374 -15.90 -24.08 13.06
C SER A 374 -16.52 -23.53 11.75
N ARG A 375 -16.25 -22.29 11.34
CA ARG A 375 -16.79 -21.71 10.11
C ARG A 375 -15.75 -21.59 9.02
N ILE A 376 -16.13 -21.94 7.78
CA ILE A 376 -15.32 -21.74 6.57
C ILE A 376 -15.11 -20.24 6.36
N SER A 377 -13.88 -19.85 6.09
CA SER A 377 -13.56 -18.47 5.73
C SER A 377 -13.70 -18.26 4.23
N ASN A 378 -14.69 -17.47 3.82
CA ASN A 378 -14.98 -17.20 2.42
C ASN A 378 -14.16 -15.99 1.92
N GLY A 379 -13.35 -16.22 0.89
CA GLY A 379 -12.53 -15.19 0.24
C GLY A 379 -12.70 -15.22 -1.28
N ILE A 380 -13.09 -14.07 -1.86
CA ILE A 380 -13.24 -13.91 -3.31
C ILE A 380 -12.25 -12.84 -3.78
N THR A 381 -11.44 -13.16 -4.79
CA THR A 381 -10.59 -12.17 -5.46
C THR A 381 -11.24 -11.75 -6.77
N ILE A 382 -11.55 -10.46 -6.92
CA ILE A 382 -12.08 -9.86 -8.15
C ILE A 382 -10.91 -9.24 -8.91
N CYS A 383 -10.56 -9.86 -10.03
CA CYS A 383 -9.38 -9.50 -10.83
C CYS A 383 -9.68 -8.46 -11.90
N VAL A 384 -8.64 -7.71 -12.29
CA VAL A 384 -8.71 -6.61 -13.26
C VAL A 384 -7.97 -6.92 -14.58
N SER A 385 -7.12 -7.94 -14.61
CA SER A 385 -6.35 -8.37 -15.77
C SER A 385 -6.02 -9.86 -15.69
N ALA A 386 -5.55 -10.45 -16.78
CA ALA A 386 -5.07 -11.84 -16.82
C ALA A 386 -3.87 -12.06 -15.89
N GLU A 387 -2.97 -11.09 -15.81
CA GLU A 387 -1.81 -11.15 -14.89
C GLU A 387 -2.28 -11.16 -13.42
N ASP A 388 -3.29 -10.35 -13.09
CA ASP A 388 -3.89 -10.31 -11.74
C ASP A 388 -4.56 -11.64 -11.37
N VAL A 389 -5.21 -12.32 -12.34
CA VAL A 389 -5.75 -13.68 -12.17
C VAL A 389 -4.65 -14.68 -11.83
N LEU A 390 -3.55 -14.68 -12.58
CA LEU A 390 -2.43 -15.59 -12.35
C LEU A 390 -1.76 -15.30 -10.99
N GLU A 391 -1.63 -14.05 -10.60
CA GLU A 391 -1.05 -13.64 -9.32
C GLU A 391 -1.94 -14.09 -8.14
N ALA A 392 -3.26 -13.89 -8.25
CA ALA A 392 -4.21 -14.34 -7.25
C ALA A 392 -4.22 -15.88 -7.13
N CYS A 393 -4.21 -16.59 -8.27
CA CYS A 393 -4.10 -18.06 -8.27
C CYS A 393 -2.80 -18.54 -7.62
N ALA A 394 -1.66 -17.91 -7.95
CA ALA A 394 -0.37 -18.23 -7.36
C ALA A 394 -0.39 -18.07 -5.84
N ALA A 395 -0.94 -16.95 -5.34
CA ALA A 395 -1.05 -16.69 -3.91
C ALA A 395 -1.90 -17.75 -3.19
N ILE A 396 -3.04 -18.14 -3.77
CA ILE A 396 -3.93 -19.19 -3.23
C ILE A 396 -3.23 -20.56 -3.22
N LEU A 397 -2.54 -20.91 -4.31
CA LEU A 397 -1.84 -22.19 -4.41
C LEU A 397 -0.69 -22.32 -3.40
N GLU A 398 0.06 -21.23 -3.17
CA GLU A 398 1.12 -21.22 -2.15
C GLU A 398 0.53 -21.22 -0.73
N ALA A 399 -0.59 -20.50 -0.48
CA ALA A 399 -1.31 -20.55 0.79
C ALA A 399 -1.81 -21.97 1.13
N ARG A 400 -2.36 -22.70 0.13
CA ARG A 400 -2.79 -24.10 0.29
C ARG A 400 -1.65 -25.05 0.64
N LYS A 401 -0.42 -24.74 0.19
CA LYS A 401 0.81 -25.48 0.54
C LYS A 401 1.39 -25.04 1.90
N GLY A 402 0.80 -24.05 2.56
CA GLY A 402 1.32 -23.45 3.80
C GLY A 402 2.61 -22.67 3.61
N ARG A 403 2.92 -22.23 2.39
CA ARG A 403 4.13 -21.48 2.09
C ARG A 403 3.83 -19.99 2.13
N LEU A 404 4.46 -19.30 3.04
CA LEU A 404 4.40 -17.86 3.20
C LEU A 404 5.77 -17.25 2.85
N GLU A 405 5.78 -15.92 2.67
CA GLU A 405 7.00 -15.15 2.47
C GLU A 405 7.98 -15.37 3.65
N ARG A 406 9.28 -15.37 3.35
CA ARG A 406 10.30 -15.50 4.39
C ARG A 406 10.29 -14.27 5.27
N THR A 407 10.39 -14.49 6.57
CA THR A 407 10.58 -13.43 7.55
C THR A 407 12.03 -12.98 7.53
N GLU A 408 12.24 -11.69 7.26
CA GLU A 408 13.57 -11.07 7.21
C GLU A 408 13.75 -10.06 8.35
N PRO A 409 14.27 -10.44 9.51
CA PRO A 409 14.47 -9.49 10.62
C PRO A 409 15.50 -8.41 10.31
N TYR A 410 15.39 -7.24 10.95
CA TYR A 410 16.40 -6.19 10.89
C TYR A 410 17.59 -6.48 11.81
N TYR A 411 18.81 -6.22 11.31
CA TYR A 411 20.05 -6.43 12.06
C TYR A 411 21.00 -5.24 11.93
N GLY A 412 21.54 -4.78 13.05
CA GLY A 412 22.68 -3.88 13.11
C GLY A 412 22.43 -2.44 12.62
N SER A 413 21.20 -1.92 12.71
CA SER A 413 20.92 -0.53 12.30
C SER A 413 21.67 0.47 13.12
N LEU A 414 22.43 1.38 12.45
CA LEU A 414 23.32 2.33 13.13
C LEU A 414 22.57 3.46 13.83
N ASP A 415 21.42 3.88 13.32
CA ASP A 415 20.54 4.87 13.94
C ASP A 415 19.86 4.31 15.20
N VAL A 416 19.43 3.04 15.18
CA VAL A 416 18.92 2.34 16.37
C VAL A 416 20.06 2.15 17.38
N LEU A 417 21.26 1.77 16.93
CA LEU A 417 22.45 1.67 17.79
C LEU A 417 22.71 2.99 18.52
N SER A 418 22.74 4.11 17.80
CA SER A 418 22.96 5.44 18.39
C SER A 418 21.90 5.80 19.43
N HIS A 419 20.62 5.49 19.15
CA HIS A 419 19.53 5.70 20.09
C HIS A 419 19.66 4.83 21.35
N GLN A 420 20.05 3.55 21.21
CA GLN A 420 20.22 2.65 22.34
C GLN A 420 21.44 3.01 23.21
N VAL A 421 22.55 3.45 22.61
CA VAL A 421 23.70 4.04 23.35
C VAL A 421 23.24 5.23 24.19
N ALA A 422 22.48 6.15 23.62
CA ALA A 422 21.92 7.27 24.37
C ALA A 422 20.99 6.80 25.51
N GLY A 423 20.19 5.74 25.27
CA GLY A 423 19.34 5.13 26.30
C GLY A 423 20.13 4.55 27.47
N LEU A 424 21.23 3.84 27.21
CA LEU A 424 22.12 3.30 28.23
C LEU A 424 22.75 4.43 29.07
N LEU A 425 23.14 5.53 28.43
CA LEU A 425 23.70 6.71 29.12
C LEU A 425 22.65 7.46 29.97
N LEU A 426 21.36 7.35 29.66
CA LEU A 426 20.29 7.88 30.50
C LEU A 426 19.99 7.00 31.73
N GLU A 427 20.36 5.73 31.66
CA GLU A 427 20.26 4.80 32.81
C GLU A 427 21.47 4.86 33.73
N ARG A 428 22.63 5.19 33.16
CA ARG A 428 23.93 5.32 33.85
C ARG A 428 24.62 6.55 33.28
N ASP A 429 25.12 7.43 34.10
CA ASP A 429 25.74 8.69 33.68
C ASP A 429 26.94 8.49 32.73
N SER A 430 27.64 7.37 32.86
CA SER A 430 28.73 6.92 31.98
C SER A 430 28.74 5.40 31.80
N ILE A 431 29.31 4.97 30.67
CA ILE A 431 29.49 3.53 30.35
C ILE A 431 30.79 3.38 29.50
N ARG A 432 31.57 2.34 29.75
CA ARG A 432 32.75 2.03 28.95
C ARG A 432 32.36 1.42 27.59
N PHE A 433 33.23 1.59 26.58
CA PHE A 433 32.99 1.05 25.25
C PHE A 433 32.86 -0.48 25.24
N ASP A 434 33.74 -1.18 25.98
CA ASP A 434 33.71 -2.63 26.10
C ASP A 434 32.42 -3.13 26.78
N GLU A 435 32.00 -2.49 27.87
CA GLU A 435 30.76 -2.84 28.57
C GLU A 435 29.52 -2.64 27.70
N ALA A 436 29.48 -1.54 26.92
CA ALA A 436 28.39 -1.27 26.02
C ALA A 436 28.35 -2.28 24.85
N LEU A 437 29.51 -2.65 24.30
CA LEU A 437 29.66 -3.63 23.24
C LEU A 437 29.17 -5.01 23.70
N ASP A 438 29.66 -5.47 24.85
CA ASP A 438 29.28 -6.75 25.45
C ASP A 438 27.79 -6.81 25.75
N PHE A 439 27.19 -5.71 26.22
CA PHE A 439 25.77 -5.62 26.45
C PHE A 439 24.96 -5.73 25.15
N LEU A 440 25.32 -5.00 24.12
CA LEU A 440 24.59 -4.98 22.84
C LEU A 440 24.70 -6.33 22.14
N ARG A 441 25.85 -7.00 22.18
CA ARG A 441 26.08 -8.34 21.61
C ARG A 441 25.23 -9.46 22.23
N ARG A 442 24.67 -9.26 23.41
CA ARG A 442 23.71 -10.22 24.00
C ARG A 442 22.39 -10.26 23.23
N THR A 443 22.09 -9.22 22.41
CA THR A 443 20.88 -9.14 21.61
C THR A 443 21.11 -9.64 20.20
N SER A 444 20.15 -10.36 19.65
CA SER A 444 20.24 -10.92 18.30
C SER A 444 20.56 -9.86 17.22
N PRO A 445 19.94 -8.67 17.24
CA PRO A 445 20.23 -7.64 16.23
C PRO A 445 21.68 -7.17 16.20
N TYR A 446 22.37 -7.18 17.32
CA TYR A 446 23.75 -6.67 17.45
C TYR A 446 24.78 -7.74 17.83
N ARG A 447 24.46 -9.02 17.67
CA ARG A 447 25.36 -10.12 18.01
C ARG A 447 26.72 -10.03 17.31
N GLU A 448 26.72 -9.56 16.06
CA GLU A 448 27.92 -9.42 15.22
C GLU A 448 28.50 -7.99 15.24
N LEU A 449 28.05 -7.13 16.14
CA LEU A 449 28.55 -5.76 16.25
C LEU A 449 30.04 -5.77 16.59
N ASP A 450 30.90 -5.18 15.75
CA ASP A 450 32.31 -5.01 16.01
C ASP A 450 32.61 -3.69 16.75
N SER A 451 33.79 -3.64 17.38
CA SER A 451 34.21 -2.48 18.15
C SER A 451 34.47 -1.24 17.27
N ALA A 452 34.90 -1.45 16.02
CA ALA A 452 35.17 -0.33 15.10
C ALA A 452 33.88 0.37 14.71
N THR A 453 32.83 -0.37 14.43
CA THR A 453 31.50 0.15 14.12
C THR A 453 30.90 0.91 15.31
N LEU A 454 30.96 0.34 16.52
CA LEU A 454 30.48 1.05 17.72
C LEU A 454 31.28 2.35 17.94
N ASN A 455 32.61 2.33 17.83
CA ASN A 455 33.45 3.49 17.97
C ASN A 455 33.10 4.57 16.94
N ARG A 456 32.90 4.22 15.68
CA ARG A 456 32.51 5.13 14.59
C ARG A 456 31.18 5.82 14.87
N VAL A 457 30.15 5.08 15.27
CA VAL A 457 28.83 5.64 15.63
C VAL A 457 28.94 6.56 16.83
N VAL A 458 29.63 6.15 17.89
CA VAL A 458 29.80 6.95 19.14
C VAL A 458 30.59 8.23 18.88
N ARG A 459 31.67 8.18 18.09
CA ARG A 459 32.44 9.38 17.70
C ARG A 459 31.56 10.36 16.92
N TYR A 460 30.77 9.86 15.98
CA TYR A 460 29.82 10.69 15.24
C TYR A 460 28.78 11.33 16.16
N MET A 461 28.23 10.59 17.14
CA MET A 461 27.34 11.16 18.16
C MET A 461 28.03 12.26 18.99
N ALA A 462 29.32 12.09 19.30
CA ALA A 462 30.10 13.11 20.00
C ALA A 462 30.34 14.38 19.15
N GLU A 463 30.60 14.22 17.84
CA GLU A 463 30.69 15.33 16.88
C GLU A 463 29.36 16.10 16.80
N LEU A 464 28.23 15.39 16.81
CA LEU A 464 26.87 15.96 16.90
C LEU A 464 26.55 16.51 18.31
N ARG A 465 27.49 16.44 19.26
CA ARG A 465 27.33 16.88 20.66
C ARG A 465 26.18 16.18 21.41
N LYS A 466 25.84 14.95 21.02
CA LYS A 466 24.77 14.18 21.68
C LYS A 466 25.26 13.43 22.92
N LEU A 467 26.57 13.23 23.04
CA LEU A 467 27.26 12.67 24.19
C LEU A 467 28.70 13.27 24.26
N LYS A 468 29.47 12.89 25.27
CA LYS A 468 30.89 13.14 25.35
C LYS A 468 31.67 11.84 25.44
N ILE A 469 32.96 11.87 25.05
CA ILE A 469 33.88 10.76 25.21
C ILE A 469 34.97 11.25 26.20
N GLU A 470 35.18 10.51 27.27
CA GLU A 470 36.17 10.76 28.32
C GLU A 470 37.03 9.50 28.53
N GLY A 471 38.22 9.48 27.96
CA GLY A 471 39.09 8.30 27.92
C GLY A 471 38.44 7.15 27.14
N ASP A 472 38.20 6.02 27.79
CA ASP A 472 37.57 4.80 27.27
C ASP A 472 36.05 4.73 27.57
N ALA A 473 35.45 5.81 28.07
CA ALA A 473 34.06 5.88 28.45
C ALA A 473 33.27 6.90 27.66
N MET A 474 32.01 6.56 27.38
CA MET A 474 30.97 7.46 26.91
C MET A 474 30.28 8.09 28.12
N VAL A 475 30.04 9.39 28.06
CA VAL A 475 29.43 10.18 29.15
C VAL A 475 28.24 10.95 28.63
N ARG A 476 27.16 10.94 29.38
CA ARG A 476 25.97 11.72 29.00
C ARG A 476 26.22 13.23 29.14
N ASN A 477 25.50 13.98 28.30
CA ASN A 477 25.41 15.42 28.44
C ASN A 477 23.90 15.84 28.41
N ARG A 478 23.61 17.15 28.44
CA ARG A 478 22.23 17.65 28.38
C ARG A 478 21.52 17.26 27.09
N ALA A 479 22.22 17.28 25.97
CA ALA A 479 21.63 16.96 24.66
C ALA A 479 21.35 15.47 24.49
N THR A 480 21.98 14.55 25.23
CA THR A 480 21.71 13.11 25.21
C THR A 480 20.23 12.82 25.51
N ARG A 481 19.67 13.49 26.53
CA ARG A 481 18.27 13.31 26.92
C ARG A 481 17.32 13.84 25.85
N GLU A 482 17.58 15.02 25.33
CA GLU A 482 16.77 15.63 24.28
C GLU A 482 16.76 14.77 23.03
N TYR A 483 17.93 14.36 22.55
CA TYR A 483 18.09 13.44 21.42
C TYR A 483 17.30 12.15 21.60
N TYR A 484 17.43 11.49 22.77
CA TYR A 484 16.75 10.22 23.04
C TYR A 484 15.22 10.34 22.95
N TYR A 485 14.63 11.33 23.62
CA TYR A 485 13.19 11.50 23.65
C TYR A 485 12.59 12.03 22.33
N GLN A 486 13.38 12.76 21.55
CA GLN A 486 12.97 13.16 20.20
C GLN A 486 12.97 12.00 19.19
N ASN A 487 13.73 10.93 19.45
CA ASN A 487 13.96 9.82 18.54
C ASN A 487 13.40 8.47 19.05
N LEU A 488 12.37 8.48 19.89
CA LEU A 488 11.72 7.26 20.39
C LEU A 488 11.10 6.42 19.26
N SER A 489 10.57 7.03 18.21
CA SER A 489 9.98 6.36 17.05
C SER A 489 10.99 6.27 15.91
N THR A 490 11.13 5.09 15.34
CA THR A 490 11.88 4.87 14.08
C THR A 490 10.99 5.04 12.85
N ILE A 491 9.67 5.21 13.04
CA ILE A 491 8.72 5.50 11.94
C ILE A 491 9.01 6.92 11.44
N PRO A 492 9.21 7.11 10.12
CA PRO A 492 9.40 8.44 9.55
C PRO A 492 8.19 9.35 9.83
N ASP A 493 8.46 10.61 10.17
CA ASP A 493 7.42 11.64 10.21
C ASP A 493 7.16 12.11 8.77
N GLU A 494 6.11 11.59 8.14
CA GLU A 494 5.66 12.11 6.85
C GLU A 494 5.11 13.52 7.03
N THR A 495 5.53 14.45 6.18
CA THR A 495 4.90 15.78 6.12
C THR A 495 3.48 15.62 5.59
N ARG A 496 2.51 16.03 6.38
CA ARG A 496 1.08 15.82 6.11
C ARG A 496 0.36 17.15 6.01
N TYR A 497 -0.52 17.24 5.04
CA TYR A 497 -1.45 18.36 4.87
C TYR A 497 -2.85 17.95 5.36
N LEU A 498 -3.39 18.73 6.27
CA LEU A 498 -4.73 18.50 6.80
C LEU A 498 -5.77 19.05 5.83
N VAL A 499 -6.71 18.21 5.38
CA VAL A 499 -7.84 18.65 4.56
C VAL A 499 -8.99 19.06 5.46
N VAL A 500 -9.49 20.27 5.26
CA VAL A 500 -10.54 20.90 6.07
C VAL A 500 -11.67 21.39 5.16
N ASP A 501 -12.89 20.98 5.46
CA ASP A 501 -14.08 21.51 4.79
C ASP A 501 -14.30 22.97 5.20
N LEU A 502 -14.34 23.87 4.22
CA LEU A 502 -14.47 25.30 4.44
C LEU A 502 -15.84 25.67 5.04
N ALA A 503 -16.90 24.94 4.72
CA ALA A 503 -18.25 25.21 5.20
C ALA A 503 -18.46 24.78 6.65
N SER A 504 -18.01 23.57 7.04
CA SER A 504 -18.22 23.01 8.37
C SER A 504 -17.03 23.15 9.30
N ASN A 505 -15.87 23.55 8.79
CA ASN A 505 -14.57 23.55 9.48
C ASN A 505 -14.17 22.17 10.05
N GLN A 506 -14.77 21.10 9.52
CA GLN A 506 -14.46 19.72 9.89
C GLN A 506 -13.22 19.20 9.18
N ARG A 507 -12.50 18.32 9.86
CA ARG A 507 -11.37 17.60 9.25
C ARG A 507 -11.88 16.50 8.34
N ILE A 508 -11.55 16.61 7.05
CA ILE A 508 -11.95 15.63 6.04
C ILE A 508 -10.95 14.49 5.94
N GLY A 509 -9.65 14.80 5.92
CA GLY A 509 -8.62 13.80 5.76
C GLY A 509 -7.22 14.38 5.83
N ILE A 510 -6.25 13.57 5.38
CA ILE A 510 -4.84 13.94 5.35
C ILE A 510 -4.30 13.58 3.97
N LEU A 511 -3.55 14.51 3.35
CA LEU A 511 -2.83 14.31 2.10
C LEU A 511 -1.33 14.28 2.35
N GLY A 512 -0.58 13.45 1.60
CA GLY A 512 0.87 13.45 1.61
C GLY A 512 1.44 14.70 0.92
N GLU A 513 2.63 15.14 1.35
CA GLU A 513 3.30 16.35 0.82
C GLU A 513 3.50 16.27 -0.69
N GLU A 514 3.94 15.13 -1.20
CA GLU A 514 4.21 14.93 -2.62
C GLU A 514 2.94 15.10 -3.48
N PHE A 515 1.84 14.49 -3.08
CA PHE A 515 0.56 14.68 -3.77
C PHE A 515 0.14 16.16 -3.79
N VAL A 516 0.28 16.85 -2.65
CA VAL A 516 -0.10 18.27 -2.56
C VAL A 516 0.78 19.13 -3.47
N LEU A 517 2.08 18.89 -3.50
CA LEU A 517 3.01 19.65 -4.33
C LEU A 517 2.83 19.41 -5.83
N LEU A 518 2.50 18.18 -6.24
CA LEU A 518 2.40 17.82 -7.65
C LEU A 518 1.01 18.02 -8.23
N GLN A 519 -0.06 17.79 -7.47
CA GLN A 519 -1.41 17.67 -8.01
C GLN A 519 -2.44 18.60 -7.39
N VAL A 520 -2.23 19.13 -6.17
CA VAL A 520 -3.23 19.97 -5.50
C VAL A 520 -3.03 21.44 -5.85
N ARG A 521 -3.99 21.99 -6.59
CA ARG A 521 -4.08 23.43 -6.93
C ARG A 521 -5.50 23.90 -6.67
N VAL A 522 -5.69 25.19 -6.48
CA VAL A 522 -7.01 25.81 -6.36
C VAL A 522 -7.86 25.48 -7.59
N GLY A 523 -9.10 25.06 -7.37
CA GLY A 523 -10.04 24.61 -8.40
C GLY A 523 -9.92 23.14 -8.81
N VAL A 524 -8.91 22.38 -8.34
CA VAL A 524 -8.82 20.95 -8.61
C VAL A 524 -9.82 20.18 -7.75
N HIS A 525 -10.48 19.19 -8.34
CA HIS A 525 -11.38 18.29 -7.63
C HIS A 525 -10.63 17.04 -7.16
N ILE A 526 -10.81 16.68 -5.90
CA ILE A 526 -10.21 15.49 -5.27
C ILE A 526 -11.28 14.62 -4.61
N ILE A 527 -11.08 13.31 -4.57
CA ILE A 527 -11.99 12.38 -3.88
C ILE A 527 -11.42 12.03 -2.51
N LEU A 528 -12.20 12.26 -1.46
CA LEU A 528 -11.88 11.90 -0.07
C LEU A 528 -13.15 11.51 0.67
N LYS A 529 -13.11 10.44 1.48
CA LYS A 529 -14.26 9.83 2.18
C LYS A 529 -15.36 9.36 1.22
N GLY A 530 -15.00 8.91 0.03
CA GLY A 530 -15.94 8.55 -1.02
C GLY A 530 -16.78 9.72 -1.53
N ARG A 531 -16.31 10.99 -1.38
CA ARG A 531 -16.96 12.20 -1.85
C ARG A 531 -15.99 13.09 -2.62
N VAL A 532 -16.52 13.87 -3.50
CA VAL A 532 -15.75 14.82 -4.32
C VAL A 532 -15.66 16.16 -3.59
N TRP A 533 -14.46 16.71 -3.59
CA TRP A 533 -14.11 17.98 -2.94
C TRP A 533 -13.35 18.88 -3.89
N GLN A 534 -13.76 20.12 -4.05
CA GLN A 534 -13.02 21.14 -4.77
C GLN A 534 -12.02 21.83 -3.83
N VAL A 535 -10.79 21.97 -4.27
CA VAL A 535 -9.75 22.68 -3.53
C VAL A 535 -9.94 24.18 -3.68
N GLU A 536 -10.18 24.85 -2.55
CA GLU A 536 -10.38 26.31 -2.51
C GLU A 536 -9.08 27.06 -2.17
N LYS A 537 -8.26 26.46 -1.30
CA LYS A 537 -7.01 27.08 -0.84
C LYS A 537 -6.03 26.06 -0.30
N VAL A 538 -4.76 26.22 -0.64
CA VAL A 538 -3.62 25.56 0.03
C VAL A 538 -2.93 26.61 0.89
N SER A 539 -2.79 26.33 2.20
CA SER A 539 -2.24 27.29 3.17
C SER A 539 -0.84 26.88 3.63
N ASP A 540 0.00 27.85 3.98
CA ASP A 540 1.38 27.64 4.45
C ASP A 540 1.46 26.88 5.79
N ASP A 541 0.37 26.86 6.58
CA ASP A 541 0.23 26.08 7.79
C ASP A 541 -0.15 24.60 7.55
N ARG A 542 0.09 24.10 6.32
CA ARG A 542 -0.16 22.72 5.89
C ARG A 542 -1.63 22.31 5.97
N LYS A 543 -2.52 23.20 5.56
CA LYS A 543 -3.95 22.91 5.40
C LYS A 543 -4.38 23.09 3.94
N VAL A 544 -5.24 22.19 3.50
CA VAL A 544 -5.95 22.27 2.22
C VAL A 544 -7.43 22.51 2.56
N TYR A 545 -7.94 23.65 2.20
CA TYR A 545 -9.35 23.98 2.38
C TYR A 545 -10.14 23.55 1.17
N VAL A 546 -11.25 22.85 1.39
CA VAL A 546 -12.06 22.25 0.35
C VAL A 546 -13.55 22.53 0.55
N THR A 547 -14.34 22.48 -0.54
CA THR A 547 -15.80 22.50 -0.52
C THR A 547 -16.33 21.25 -1.21
N SER A 548 -17.47 20.72 -0.71
CA SER A 548 -18.10 19.54 -1.33
C SER A 548 -18.73 19.92 -2.66
N VAL A 549 -18.45 19.14 -3.71
CA VAL A 549 -19.00 19.32 -5.05
C VAL A 549 -19.41 17.97 -5.65
N GLU A 550 -20.32 18.00 -6.61
CA GLU A 550 -20.65 16.84 -7.43
C GLU A 550 -19.83 16.91 -8.73
N ASP A 551 -18.77 16.13 -8.83
CA ASP A 551 -18.01 15.98 -10.07
C ASP A 551 -17.66 14.51 -10.29
N PRO A 552 -18.22 13.88 -11.35
CA PRO A 552 -17.94 12.46 -11.65
C PRO A 552 -16.50 12.20 -12.13
N LEU A 553 -15.74 13.24 -12.47
CA LEU A 553 -14.39 13.17 -13.04
C LEU A 553 -13.30 13.62 -12.08
N ALA A 554 -13.63 13.81 -10.80
CA ALA A 554 -12.66 14.25 -9.81
C ALA A 554 -11.44 13.31 -9.72
N ALA A 555 -10.28 13.92 -9.56
CA ALA A 555 -9.03 13.16 -9.39
C ALA A 555 -8.98 12.49 -8.01
N VAL A 556 -8.63 11.21 -7.98
CA VAL A 556 -8.36 10.51 -6.72
C VAL A 556 -6.95 10.88 -6.26
N PRO A 557 -6.75 11.28 -4.99
CA PRO A 557 -5.42 11.55 -4.47
C PRO A 557 -4.50 10.35 -4.63
N GLY A 558 -3.29 10.58 -5.15
CA GLY A 558 -2.22 9.60 -5.09
C GLY A 558 -1.53 9.66 -3.73
N TRP A 559 -1.44 8.52 -3.06
CA TRP A 559 -0.60 8.36 -1.88
C TRP A 559 0.57 7.45 -2.26
N ASP A 560 1.80 7.98 -2.23
CA ASP A 560 2.97 7.17 -2.50
C ASP A 560 3.28 6.22 -1.33
N GLY A 561 3.87 5.07 -1.65
CA GLY A 561 4.45 4.13 -0.70
C GLY A 561 3.52 3.03 -0.19
N GLU A 562 2.32 2.84 -0.72
CA GLU A 562 1.40 1.79 -0.26
C GLU A 562 1.26 0.58 -1.20
N MET A 563 1.97 0.54 -2.30
CA MET A 563 2.00 -0.67 -3.13
C MET A 563 2.74 -1.77 -2.37
N ILE A 564 2.03 -2.82 -2.02
CA ILE A 564 2.61 -4.03 -1.45
C ILE A 564 3.60 -4.59 -2.48
N PRO A 565 4.92 -4.69 -2.17
CA PRO A 565 5.88 -5.20 -3.14
C PRO A 565 5.61 -6.66 -3.46
N LEU A 566 5.72 -7.01 -4.74
CA LEU A 566 5.58 -8.39 -5.20
C LEU A 566 6.83 -9.21 -4.84
N PRO A 567 6.74 -10.26 -4.01
CA PRO A 567 7.86 -11.13 -3.67
C PRO A 567 8.35 -11.95 -4.86
N MET A 568 9.65 -12.28 -4.88
CA MET A 568 10.26 -13.07 -5.95
C MET A 568 9.60 -14.46 -6.06
N GLU A 569 9.33 -15.10 -4.94
CA GLU A 569 8.73 -16.45 -4.91
C GLU A 569 7.36 -16.46 -5.60
N LEU A 570 6.53 -15.46 -5.33
CA LEU A 570 5.21 -15.35 -5.95
C LEU A 570 5.32 -15.02 -7.45
N ALA A 571 6.22 -14.10 -7.84
CA ALA A 571 6.45 -13.78 -9.25
C ALA A 571 6.92 -14.99 -10.04
N ARG A 572 7.80 -15.82 -9.50
CA ARG A 572 8.25 -17.08 -10.10
C ARG A 572 7.12 -18.10 -10.21
N CYS A 573 6.23 -18.16 -9.22
CA CYS A 573 5.04 -19.00 -9.29
C CYS A 573 4.14 -18.57 -10.46
N VAL A 574 3.92 -17.26 -10.67
CA VAL A 574 3.21 -16.73 -11.84
C VAL A 574 3.90 -17.16 -13.14
N GLY A 575 5.24 -17.07 -13.24
CA GLY A 575 6.00 -17.58 -14.38
C GLY A 575 5.75 -19.07 -14.64
N THR A 576 5.70 -19.88 -13.59
CA THR A 576 5.36 -21.31 -13.67
C THR A 576 3.93 -21.54 -14.17
N LEU A 577 2.97 -20.75 -13.69
CA LEU A 577 1.57 -20.83 -14.15
C LEU A 577 1.44 -20.41 -15.62
N ARG A 578 2.14 -19.35 -16.06
CA ARG A 578 2.19 -18.96 -17.48
C ARG A 578 2.65 -20.12 -18.36
N ARG A 579 3.72 -20.82 -17.97
CA ARG A 579 4.22 -21.98 -18.70
C ARG A 579 3.18 -23.11 -18.71
N MET A 580 2.55 -23.42 -17.58
CA MET A 580 1.50 -24.43 -17.49
C MET A 580 0.33 -24.15 -18.45
N VAL A 581 -0.12 -22.89 -18.50
CA VAL A 581 -1.19 -22.45 -19.41
C VAL A 581 -0.76 -22.57 -20.87
N ALA A 582 0.47 -22.13 -21.21
CA ALA A 582 1.02 -22.26 -22.58
C ALA A 582 1.14 -23.71 -23.02
N ASP A 583 1.60 -24.61 -22.14
CA ASP A 583 1.69 -26.04 -22.41
C ASP A 583 0.28 -26.65 -22.65
N ALA A 584 -0.74 -26.22 -21.90
CA ALA A 584 -2.11 -26.64 -22.10
C ALA A 584 -2.66 -26.13 -23.45
N ILE A 585 -2.44 -24.84 -23.78
CA ILE A 585 -2.85 -24.27 -25.07
C ILE A 585 -2.22 -25.05 -26.24
N LYS A 586 -0.91 -25.32 -26.15
CA LYS A 586 -0.18 -26.05 -27.19
C LYS A 586 -0.69 -27.49 -27.36
N THR A 587 -1.08 -28.15 -26.27
CA THR A 587 -1.47 -29.57 -26.27
C THR A 587 -2.93 -29.77 -26.69
N TYR A 588 -3.84 -28.93 -26.21
CA TYR A 588 -5.28 -29.13 -26.34
C TYR A 588 -5.99 -28.03 -27.15
N GLY A 589 -5.31 -26.93 -27.46
CA GLY A 589 -5.89 -25.71 -28.02
C GLY A 589 -6.54 -24.83 -26.92
N GLY A 590 -6.68 -23.53 -27.20
CA GLY A 590 -7.13 -22.56 -26.21
C GLY A 590 -8.48 -22.90 -25.57
N ALA A 591 -9.53 -23.08 -26.38
CA ALA A 591 -10.88 -23.36 -25.86
C ALA A 591 -10.99 -24.67 -25.06
N ASN A 592 -10.31 -25.73 -25.53
CA ASN A 592 -10.35 -27.06 -24.89
C ASN A 592 -9.53 -27.12 -23.59
N SER A 593 -8.63 -26.16 -23.38
CA SER A 593 -7.81 -26.08 -22.14
C SER A 593 -8.61 -25.53 -20.95
N VAL A 594 -9.72 -24.82 -21.15
CA VAL A 594 -10.48 -24.17 -20.08
C VAL A 594 -10.93 -25.15 -18.98
N PRO A 595 -11.58 -26.31 -19.27
CA PRO A 595 -12.01 -27.22 -18.21
C PRO A 595 -10.84 -27.81 -17.40
N LEU A 596 -9.73 -28.12 -18.08
CA LEU A 596 -8.51 -28.64 -17.44
C LEU A 596 -7.90 -27.61 -16.49
N LEU A 597 -7.79 -26.38 -16.96
CA LEU A 597 -7.19 -25.29 -16.16
C LEU A 597 -8.10 -24.87 -15.00
N CYS A 598 -9.44 -24.85 -15.15
CA CYS A 598 -10.39 -24.64 -14.05
C CYS A 598 -10.30 -25.73 -12.97
N SER A 599 -9.94 -26.96 -13.31
CA SER A 599 -9.70 -28.01 -12.31
C SER A 599 -8.40 -27.85 -11.53
N SER A 600 -7.42 -27.14 -12.11
CA SER A 600 -6.07 -26.96 -11.57
C SER A 600 -5.88 -25.61 -10.89
N LEU A 601 -6.61 -24.58 -11.32
CA LEU A 601 -6.55 -23.22 -10.80
C LEU A 601 -7.80 -22.89 -9.98
N PRO A 602 -7.71 -22.12 -8.90
CA PRO A 602 -8.86 -21.70 -8.08
C PRO A 602 -9.60 -20.53 -8.75
N ALA A 603 -9.82 -20.59 -10.08
CA ALA A 603 -10.37 -19.53 -10.90
C ALA A 603 -11.61 -19.99 -11.66
N ASP A 604 -12.55 -19.09 -11.90
CA ASP A 604 -13.71 -19.38 -12.73
C ASP A 604 -13.34 -19.47 -14.24
N ALA A 605 -14.31 -19.87 -15.04
CA ALA A 605 -14.07 -20.10 -16.46
C ALA A 605 -13.76 -18.81 -17.23
N ASP A 606 -14.30 -17.66 -16.80
CA ASP A 606 -14.06 -16.37 -17.45
C ASP A 606 -12.64 -15.87 -17.14
N ALA A 607 -12.21 -16.01 -15.90
CA ALA A 607 -10.84 -15.72 -15.50
C ALA A 607 -9.82 -16.58 -16.27
N VAL A 608 -10.09 -17.88 -16.39
CA VAL A 608 -9.21 -18.80 -17.15
C VAL A 608 -9.22 -18.45 -18.65
N ARG A 609 -10.37 -18.14 -19.25
CA ARG A 609 -10.45 -17.69 -20.66
C ARG A 609 -9.61 -16.42 -20.87
N LYS A 610 -9.71 -15.45 -19.97
CA LYS A 610 -8.94 -14.22 -20.08
C LYS A 610 -7.43 -14.44 -20.05
N VAL A 611 -6.96 -15.37 -19.22
CA VAL A 611 -5.53 -15.75 -19.18
C VAL A 611 -5.11 -16.45 -20.47
N ILE A 612 -5.94 -17.36 -20.98
CA ILE A 612 -5.66 -18.06 -22.23
C ILE A 612 -5.58 -17.07 -23.40
N GLU A 613 -6.53 -16.14 -23.53
CA GLU A 613 -6.55 -15.12 -24.58
C GLU A 613 -5.26 -14.29 -24.60
N GLU A 614 -4.81 -13.80 -23.46
CA GLU A 614 -3.60 -12.97 -23.38
C GLU A 614 -2.34 -13.76 -23.71
N ILE A 615 -2.22 -15.00 -23.23
CA ILE A 615 -1.04 -15.84 -23.50
C ILE A 615 -1.03 -16.32 -24.95
N ASP A 616 -2.17 -16.68 -25.50
CA ASP A 616 -2.29 -17.15 -26.89
C ASP A 616 -1.98 -16.00 -27.88
N GLU A 617 -2.49 -14.79 -27.61
CA GLU A 617 -2.14 -13.61 -28.41
C GLU A 617 -0.65 -13.31 -28.33
N HIS A 618 -0.03 -13.37 -27.14
CA HIS A 618 1.42 -13.16 -26.99
C HIS A 618 2.23 -14.18 -27.79
N LEU A 619 1.87 -15.47 -27.71
CA LEU A 619 2.58 -16.55 -28.45
C LEU A 619 2.34 -16.44 -29.94
N SER A 620 1.16 -16.02 -30.39
CA SER A 620 0.85 -15.84 -31.83
C SER A 620 1.70 -14.79 -32.51
N MET A 621 2.25 -13.82 -31.76
CA MET A 621 3.20 -12.82 -32.25
C MET A 621 4.62 -13.39 -32.47
N GLY A 622 4.88 -14.64 -32.06
CA GLY A 622 6.19 -15.27 -32.14
C GLY A 622 7.18 -14.86 -31.04
N ALA A 623 6.70 -14.15 -30.02
CA ALA A 623 7.49 -13.78 -28.87
C ALA A 623 7.60 -14.94 -27.86
N ALA A 624 8.81 -15.10 -27.26
CA ALA A 624 8.99 -16.06 -26.18
C ALA A 624 8.17 -15.66 -24.94
N LEU A 625 7.52 -16.61 -24.28
CA LEU A 625 6.75 -16.35 -23.07
C LEU A 625 7.70 -16.11 -21.88
N PRO A 626 7.63 -14.97 -21.19
CA PRO A 626 8.40 -14.73 -19.96
C PRO A 626 7.88 -15.60 -18.82
N THR A 627 8.80 -16.41 -18.26
CA THR A 627 8.51 -17.42 -17.22
C THR A 627 9.58 -17.37 -16.13
N GLU A 628 9.52 -18.30 -15.19
CA GLU A 628 10.56 -18.48 -14.17
C GLU A 628 11.91 -18.94 -14.74
N LYS A 629 11.95 -19.35 -16.03
CA LYS A 629 13.13 -19.83 -16.75
C LYS A 629 13.48 -19.02 -18.01
N THR A 630 12.65 -18.05 -18.37
CA THR A 630 12.81 -17.28 -19.59
C THR A 630 12.65 -15.80 -19.31
N VAL A 631 13.69 -15.04 -19.62
CA VAL A 631 13.66 -13.58 -19.67
C VAL A 631 13.40 -13.17 -21.12
N LEU A 632 12.45 -12.26 -21.34
CA LEU A 632 12.21 -11.68 -22.65
C LEU A 632 12.70 -10.23 -22.69
N VAL A 633 13.51 -9.91 -23.68
CA VAL A 633 13.96 -8.56 -24.02
C VAL A 633 13.18 -8.11 -25.25
N GLU A 634 12.24 -7.19 -25.05
CA GLU A 634 11.35 -6.70 -26.12
C GLU A 634 11.69 -5.27 -26.49
N GLY A 635 11.87 -5.03 -27.80
CA GLY A 635 12.04 -3.70 -28.38
C GLY A 635 10.76 -3.24 -29.09
N PHE A 636 10.33 -2.00 -28.86
CA PHE A 636 9.24 -1.35 -29.58
C PHE A 636 9.52 0.15 -29.76
N GLY A 637 9.82 0.59 -30.99
CA GLY A 637 10.26 1.95 -31.24
C GLY A 637 11.48 2.32 -30.41
N ASN A 638 11.41 3.37 -29.60
CA ASN A 638 12.46 3.75 -28.64
C ASN A 638 12.26 3.19 -27.22
N HIS A 639 11.41 2.18 -27.07
CA HIS A 639 11.12 1.54 -25.79
C HIS A 639 11.75 0.15 -25.71
N LEU A 640 12.48 -0.10 -24.64
CA LEU A 640 13.03 -1.40 -24.27
C LEU A 640 12.29 -1.94 -23.06
N VAL A 641 11.63 -3.08 -23.20
CA VAL A 641 10.93 -3.75 -22.10
C VAL A 641 11.66 -5.04 -21.75
N LEU A 642 12.11 -5.15 -20.51
CA LEU A 642 12.66 -6.38 -19.96
C LEU A 642 11.57 -7.09 -19.17
N HIS A 643 11.14 -8.26 -19.58
CA HIS A 643 10.16 -9.07 -18.86
C HIS A 643 10.86 -10.06 -17.92
N LEU A 644 10.64 -9.90 -16.64
CA LEU A 644 11.34 -10.58 -15.55
C LEU A 644 10.36 -11.09 -14.49
N CYS A 645 10.08 -12.39 -14.44
CA CYS A 645 9.23 -12.99 -13.41
C CYS A 645 10.00 -13.23 -12.09
N PHE A 646 10.66 -12.18 -11.56
CA PHE A 646 11.53 -12.28 -10.37
C PHE A 646 11.16 -11.30 -9.25
N GLY A 647 10.02 -10.62 -9.37
CA GLY A 647 9.50 -9.77 -8.32
C GLY A 647 10.11 -8.37 -8.29
N GLU A 648 9.48 -7.51 -7.49
CA GLU A 648 9.72 -6.06 -7.57
C GLU A 648 11.11 -5.65 -7.10
N ARG A 649 11.65 -6.27 -6.02
CA ARG A 649 12.97 -5.91 -5.50
C ARG A 649 14.11 -6.32 -6.43
N VAL A 650 14.01 -7.47 -7.07
CA VAL A 650 14.99 -7.94 -8.07
C VAL A 650 14.92 -7.05 -9.31
N ASN A 651 13.71 -6.78 -9.82
CA ASN A 651 13.51 -5.92 -10.99
C ASN A 651 14.07 -4.51 -10.74
N ARG A 652 13.86 -3.97 -9.53
CA ARG A 652 14.40 -2.66 -9.14
C ARG A 652 15.92 -2.66 -9.06
N THR A 653 16.54 -3.75 -8.62
CA THR A 653 18.01 -3.90 -8.63
C THR A 653 18.56 -3.79 -10.05
N PHE A 654 17.97 -4.51 -11.01
CA PHE A 654 18.34 -4.41 -12.41
C PHE A 654 18.00 -3.05 -13.02
N GLY A 655 16.82 -2.48 -12.67
CA GLY A 655 16.41 -1.17 -13.17
C GLY A 655 17.43 -0.08 -12.88
N PHE A 656 17.89 0.03 -11.64
CA PHE A 656 18.93 1.00 -11.25
C PHE A 656 20.29 0.70 -11.90
N SER A 657 20.72 -0.55 -11.90
CA SER A 657 22.02 -0.92 -12.43
C SER A 657 22.10 -0.77 -13.97
N PHE A 658 21.04 -1.16 -14.66
CA PHE A 658 20.97 -1.02 -16.12
C PHE A 658 20.72 0.42 -16.57
N GLU A 659 20.00 1.22 -15.79
CA GLU A 659 19.89 2.66 -16.02
C GLU A 659 21.26 3.33 -16.00
N GLU A 660 22.12 3.03 -15.01
CA GLU A 660 23.47 3.56 -14.93
C GLU A 660 24.32 3.08 -16.14
N LEU A 661 24.25 1.78 -16.50
CA LEU A 661 24.98 1.24 -17.64
C LEU A 661 24.58 1.92 -18.95
N LEU A 662 23.28 2.09 -19.18
CA LEU A 662 22.74 2.74 -20.38
C LEU A 662 23.01 4.25 -20.38
N SER A 663 22.97 4.91 -19.21
CA SER A 663 23.28 6.33 -19.06
C SER A 663 24.74 6.65 -19.40
N ARG A 664 25.69 5.81 -19.03
CA ARG A 664 27.12 5.95 -19.42
C ARG A 664 27.31 5.97 -20.93
N LYS A 665 26.39 5.37 -21.67
CA LYS A 665 26.37 5.33 -23.16
C LYS A 665 25.49 6.41 -23.77
N GLY A 666 24.79 7.20 -22.98
CA GLY A 666 23.85 8.19 -23.45
C GLY A 666 22.59 7.58 -24.12
N LEU A 667 22.26 6.32 -23.80
CA LEU A 667 21.18 5.58 -24.45
C LEU A 667 19.83 5.68 -23.73
N VAL A 668 19.73 6.07 -22.45
CA VAL A 668 18.49 6.11 -21.69
C VAL A 668 18.06 7.54 -21.36
N ARG A 669 16.75 7.80 -21.42
CA ARG A 669 16.11 9.05 -20.98
C ARG A 669 15.41 8.88 -19.64
N ARG A 670 14.60 7.84 -19.52
CA ARG A 670 13.77 7.53 -18.33
C ARG A 670 13.60 6.02 -18.22
N TRP A 671 13.23 5.57 -17.04
CA TRP A 671 12.85 4.18 -16.83
C TRP A 671 11.74 4.04 -15.77
N TRP A 672 11.00 2.94 -15.86
CA TRP A 672 9.94 2.55 -14.95
C TRP A 672 9.97 1.03 -14.75
N MET A 673 9.25 0.56 -13.73
CA MET A 673 9.14 -0.87 -13.48
C MET A 673 7.82 -1.24 -12.81
N ASP A 674 7.49 -2.52 -12.90
CA ASP A 674 6.48 -3.20 -12.08
C ASP A 674 7.04 -4.52 -11.53
N GLY A 675 6.18 -5.37 -10.96
CA GLY A 675 6.59 -6.66 -10.41
C GLY A 675 7.14 -7.66 -11.42
N TYR A 676 6.90 -7.42 -12.73
CA TYR A 676 7.19 -8.36 -13.83
C TYR A 676 8.03 -7.76 -14.95
N ARG A 677 8.22 -6.41 -14.98
CA ARG A 677 8.86 -5.73 -16.11
C ARG A 677 9.69 -4.53 -15.67
N ILE A 678 10.67 -4.20 -16.53
CA ILE A 678 11.40 -2.95 -16.49
C ILE A 678 11.27 -2.32 -17.87
N LEU A 679 10.86 -1.05 -17.93
CA LEU A 679 10.71 -0.27 -19.14
C LEU A 679 11.77 0.83 -19.18
N PHE A 680 12.55 0.89 -20.25
CA PHE A 680 13.47 1.98 -20.53
C PHE A 680 13.00 2.76 -21.77
N GLU A 681 12.90 4.08 -21.66
CA GLU A 681 12.77 4.99 -22.80
C GLU A 681 14.18 5.34 -23.28
N LEU A 682 14.51 4.92 -24.47
CA LEU A 682 15.83 5.10 -25.07
C LEU A 682 15.92 6.41 -25.86
N THR A 683 17.13 6.85 -26.16
CA THR A 683 17.41 8.04 -27.00
C THR A 683 17.32 7.77 -28.49
N ALA A 684 17.38 6.48 -28.91
CA ALA A 684 17.26 6.02 -30.27
C ALA A 684 16.34 4.80 -30.35
N ASN A 685 15.90 4.41 -31.54
CA ASN A 685 15.07 3.23 -31.73
C ASN A 685 15.86 1.94 -31.43
N THR A 686 15.16 0.95 -30.89
CA THR A 686 15.76 -0.35 -30.54
C THR A 686 16.33 -1.10 -31.76
N GLU A 687 15.74 -0.91 -32.95
CA GLU A 687 16.24 -1.48 -34.19
C GLU A 687 17.63 -0.91 -34.59
N ASP A 688 17.83 0.39 -34.41
CA ASP A 688 19.09 1.08 -34.73
C ASP A 688 20.23 0.72 -33.77
N ILE A 689 19.92 0.45 -32.52
CA ILE A 689 20.89 0.08 -31.47
C ILE A 689 21.35 -1.37 -31.61
N GLY A 690 20.50 -2.26 -32.15
CA GLY A 690 20.75 -3.69 -32.24
C GLY A 690 20.37 -4.42 -30.91
N LEU A 691 19.10 -4.82 -30.79
CA LEU A 691 18.49 -5.34 -29.57
C LEU A 691 19.22 -6.58 -29.02
N GLU A 692 19.69 -7.53 -29.90
CA GLU A 692 20.43 -8.70 -29.43
C GLU A 692 21.77 -8.36 -28.79
N ARG A 693 22.48 -7.39 -29.36
CA ARG A 693 23.74 -6.91 -28.80
C ARG A 693 23.50 -6.27 -27.44
N LEU A 694 22.44 -5.45 -27.33
CA LEU A 694 22.07 -4.78 -26.08
C LEU A 694 21.66 -5.79 -25.00
N ALA A 695 20.84 -6.79 -25.32
CA ALA A 695 20.44 -7.86 -24.41
C ALA A 695 21.66 -8.65 -23.89
N ASN A 696 22.56 -9.05 -24.79
CA ASN A 696 23.78 -9.73 -24.38
C ASN A 696 24.65 -8.88 -23.47
N GLU A 697 24.76 -7.59 -23.72
CA GLU A 697 25.52 -6.69 -22.88
C GLU A 697 24.91 -6.54 -21.48
N LEU A 698 23.59 -6.35 -21.37
CA LEU A 698 22.89 -6.21 -20.09
C LEU A 698 23.03 -7.47 -19.20
N PHE A 699 22.96 -8.65 -19.79
CA PHE A 699 22.96 -9.90 -19.04
C PHE A 699 24.32 -10.59 -18.92
N SER A 700 25.39 -10.05 -19.55
CA SER A 700 26.77 -10.59 -19.45
C SER A 700 27.55 -9.98 -18.26
N ILE A 701 27.10 -8.88 -17.65
CA ILE A 701 27.79 -8.22 -16.54
C ILE A 701 28.00 -9.16 -15.35
N SER A 702 29.08 -8.98 -14.62
CA SER A 702 29.36 -9.76 -13.42
C SER A 702 28.47 -9.32 -12.25
N GLY A 703 28.37 -10.18 -11.22
CA GLY A 703 27.64 -9.80 -10.02
C GLY A 703 28.29 -8.64 -9.25
N GLU A 704 29.61 -8.51 -9.34
CA GLU A 704 30.37 -7.38 -8.77
C GLU A 704 30.10 -6.09 -9.52
N GLU A 705 30.12 -6.15 -10.88
CA GLU A 705 29.80 -5.01 -11.73
C GLU A 705 28.36 -4.53 -11.54
N LEU A 706 27.39 -5.46 -11.39
CA LEU A 706 25.99 -5.13 -11.03
C LEU A 706 25.93 -4.31 -9.73
N ALA A 707 26.70 -4.71 -8.70
CA ALA A 707 26.73 -4.02 -7.42
C ALA A 707 27.38 -2.63 -7.53
N GLU A 708 28.46 -2.48 -8.32
CA GLU A 708 29.10 -1.18 -8.57
C GLU A 708 28.18 -0.22 -9.33
N LEU A 709 27.50 -0.69 -10.36
CA LEU A 709 26.52 0.09 -11.11
C LEU A 709 25.38 0.56 -10.19
N TYR A 710 24.83 -0.33 -9.36
CA TYR A 710 23.82 0.04 -8.39
C TYR A 710 24.32 1.09 -7.39
N ALA A 711 25.52 0.90 -6.83
CA ALA A 711 26.10 1.85 -5.87
C ALA A 711 26.28 3.25 -6.46
N THR A 712 26.55 3.35 -7.76
CA THR A 712 26.65 4.62 -8.49
C THR A 712 25.26 5.21 -8.75
N ALA A 713 24.33 4.42 -9.26
CA ALA A 713 22.98 4.85 -9.60
C ALA A 713 22.19 5.30 -8.36
N SER A 714 22.31 4.57 -7.26
CA SER A 714 21.54 4.84 -6.03
C SER A 714 21.77 6.24 -5.47
N LYS A 715 23.01 6.78 -5.60
CA LYS A 715 23.37 8.12 -5.10
C LYS A 715 22.59 9.26 -5.79
N ARG A 716 22.12 9.04 -7.01
CA ARG A 716 21.46 10.06 -7.85
C ARG A 716 19.92 9.93 -7.83
N ASN A 717 19.40 8.77 -7.50
CA ASN A 717 17.97 8.49 -7.59
C ASN A 717 17.18 8.94 -6.35
N PHE A 718 16.01 9.50 -6.56
CA PHE A 718 15.17 10.18 -5.56
C PHE A 718 14.92 9.42 -4.24
N PRO A 719 14.70 8.10 -4.19
CA PRO A 719 14.48 7.41 -2.92
C PRO A 719 15.65 7.58 -1.94
N PHE A 720 16.90 7.66 -2.44
CA PHE A 720 18.08 7.70 -1.59
C PHE A 720 18.28 9.05 -0.88
N PRO A 721 18.20 10.23 -1.52
CA PRO A 721 18.25 11.52 -0.81
C PRO A 721 17.18 11.67 0.28
N ALA A 722 15.96 11.19 0.02
CA ALA A 722 14.89 11.18 1.02
C ALA A 722 15.23 10.24 2.19
N ARG A 723 15.83 9.09 1.92
CA ARG A 723 16.30 8.15 2.95
C ARG A 723 17.42 8.77 3.80
N VAL A 724 18.38 9.44 3.19
CA VAL A 724 19.44 10.17 3.91
C VAL A 724 18.85 11.22 4.85
N LYS A 725 17.82 11.95 4.43
CA LYS A 725 17.07 12.89 5.30
C LYS A 725 16.51 12.18 6.53
N VAL A 726 15.76 11.11 6.31
CA VAL A 726 15.07 10.36 7.39
C VAL A 726 16.09 9.77 8.37
N VAL A 727 17.16 9.17 7.88
CA VAL A 727 18.22 8.61 8.72
C VAL A 727 18.96 9.72 9.45
N GLY A 728 19.25 10.86 8.79
CA GLY A 728 19.85 12.04 9.42
C GLY A 728 18.99 12.64 10.55
N GLU A 729 17.67 12.61 10.40
CA GLU A 729 16.74 12.99 11.46
C GLU A 729 16.81 12.03 12.66
N ARG A 730 16.91 10.71 12.43
CA ARG A 730 17.05 9.71 13.49
C ARG A 730 18.39 9.79 14.24
N PHE A 731 19.47 10.17 13.56
CA PHE A 731 20.75 10.50 14.22
C PHE A 731 20.74 11.85 14.94
N GLY A 732 19.72 12.68 14.71
CA GLY A 732 19.65 14.06 15.20
C GLY A 732 20.66 14.99 14.52
N ALA A 733 21.17 14.63 13.34
CA ALA A 733 22.01 15.46 12.48
C ALA A 733 21.16 16.47 11.68
N ILE A 734 19.93 16.11 11.40
CA ILE A 734 18.91 16.96 10.77
C ILE A 734 17.75 17.15 11.76
N PRO A 735 17.26 18.37 12.00
CA PRO A 735 16.08 18.60 12.84
C PRO A 735 14.84 17.91 12.25
N ARG A 736 14.09 17.20 13.06
CA ARG A 736 12.85 16.49 12.62
C ARG A 736 11.80 17.45 12.06
N GLY A 737 11.13 17.01 11.01
CA GLY A 737 10.04 17.75 10.38
C GLY A 737 10.45 19.04 9.68
N LYS A 738 11.77 19.30 9.51
CA LYS A 738 12.24 20.46 8.76
C LYS A 738 11.98 20.25 7.27
N TYR A 739 11.31 21.22 6.65
CA TYR A 739 11.18 21.26 5.19
C TYR A 739 12.56 21.45 4.55
N ILE A 740 12.88 20.63 3.58
CA ILE A 740 14.10 20.73 2.77
C ILE A 740 13.66 20.80 1.31
N SER A 741 14.01 21.89 0.61
CA SER A 741 13.70 22.04 -0.81
C SER A 741 14.36 20.93 -1.64
N HIS A 742 13.73 20.56 -2.75
CA HIS A 742 14.21 19.48 -3.63
C HIS A 742 15.71 19.57 -4.00
N PRO A 743 16.26 20.73 -4.41
CA PRO A 743 17.70 20.84 -4.69
C PRO A 743 18.59 20.57 -3.48
N ASN A 744 18.17 21.04 -2.29
CA ASN A 744 18.89 20.80 -1.04
C ASN A 744 18.78 19.34 -0.60
N LEU A 745 17.64 18.69 -0.84
CA LEU A 745 17.44 17.27 -0.58
C LEU A 745 18.41 16.44 -1.44
N CYS A 746 18.51 16.70 -2.73
CA CYS A 746 19.42 16.02 -3.66
C CYS A 746 20.91 16.20 -3.29
N SER A 747 21.27 17.26 -2.57
CA SER A 747 22.64 17.50 -2.10
C SER A 747 23.01 16.74 -0.81
N LEU A 748 22.03 16.17 -0.08
CA LEU A 748 22.29 15.49 1.19
C LEU A 748 23.23 14.28 1.06
N PRO A 749 23.10 13.39 0.06
CA PRO A 749 24.03 12.27 -0.09
C PRO A 749 25.50 12.69 -0.07
N THR A 750 25.86 13.71 -0.83
CA THR A 750 27.23 14.22 -0.88
C THR A 750 27.70 14.81 0.45
N ARG A 751 26.79 15.48 1.19
CA ARG A 751 27.13 16.09 2.50
C ARG A 751 27.37 15.07 3.60
N PHE A 752 26.73 13.90 3.51
CA PHE A 752 26.82 12.84 4.51
C PHE A 752 27.69 11.65 4.09
N GLU A 753 28.34 11.69 2.91
CA GLU A 753 29.01 10.53 2.25
C GLU A 753 29.98 9.74 3.16
N THR A 754 30.67 10.39 4.09
CA THR A 754 31.65 9.74 4.99
C THR A 754 31.10 9.45 6.38
N THR A 755 29.80 9.59 6.60
CA THR A 755 29.19 9.50 7.92
C THR A 755 28.37 8.21 8.11
N PRO A 756 28.12 7.79 9.35
CA PRO A 756 27.20 6.69 9.67
C PRO A 756 25.77 6.89 9.13
N VAL A 757 25.34 8.14 8.89
CA VAL A 757 24.06 8.47 8.27
C VAL A 757 23.98 7.93 6.84
N PHE A 758 25.03 8.15 6.06
CA PHE A 758 25.10 7.69 4.69
C PHE A 758 25.16 6.16 4.60
N GLU A 759 25.98 5.55 5.43
CA GLU A 759 26.13 4.09 5.51
C GLU A 759 24.80 3.43 5.87
N GLU A 760 24.10 3.96 6.87
CA GLU A 760 22.78 3.43 7.27
C GLU A 760 21.73 3.66 6.18
N ALA A 761 21.74 4.81 5.51
CA ALA A 761 20.81 5.08 4.41
C ALA A 761 21.01 4.12 3.24
N ILE A 762 22.25 3.77 2.86
CA ILE A 762 22.55 2.75 1.85
C ILE A 762 21.99 1.39 2.30
N ARG A 763 22.27 0.98 3.54
CA ARG A 763 21.83 -0.30 4.07
C ARG A 763 20.30 -0.41 4.11
N GLU A 764 19.63 0.61 4.61
CA GLU A 764 18.16 0.66 4.67
C GLU A 764 17.54 0.66 3.27
N THR A 765 18.09 1.44 2.33
CA THR A 765 17.63 1.46 0.94
C THR A 765 17.87 0.11 0.25
N GLY A 766 19.07 -0.46 0.43
CA GLY A 766 19.41 -1.78 -0.11
C GLY A 766 18.47 -2.86 0.39
N ARG A 767 18.15 -2.84 1.69
CA ARG A 767 17.27 -3.83 2.27
C ARG A 767 15.81 -3.68 1.85
N ASP A 768 15.28 -2.44 1.89
CA ASP A 768 13.86 -2.20 1.68
C ASP A 768 13.46 -2.25 0.19
N LEU A 769 14.36 -1.82 -0.70
CA LEU A 769 14.01 -1.57 -2.10
C LEU A 769 14.61 -2.55 -3.08
N ILE A 770 15.69 -3.26 -2.76
CA ILE A 770 16.38 -4.14 -3.71
C ILE A 770 16.61 -5.55 -3.14
N ASP A 771 16.96 -6.47 -4.04
CA ASP A 771 17.47 -7.79 -3.71
C ASP A 771 18.70 -8.11 -4.59
N MET A 772 19.86 -7.65 -4.11
CA MET A 772 21.12 -7.82 -4.81
C MET A 772 21.50 -9.29 -4.95
N SER A 773 21.29 -10.08 -3.91
CA SER A 773 21.67 -11.49 -3.90
C SER A 773 20.89 -12.30 -4.94
N SER A 774 19.57 -12.10 -5.03
CA SER A 774 18.73 -12.77 -6.02
C SER A 774 19.01 -12.29 -7.44
N ALA A 775 19.33 -10.99 -7.63
CA ALA A 775 19.72 -10.45 -8.93
C ALA A 775 21.06 -11.06 -9.41
N GLN A 776 22.07 -11.18 -8.55
CA GLN A 776 23.34 -11.84 -8.86
C GLN A 776 23.15 -13.34 -9.16
N ASN A 777 22.28 -14.01 -8.42
CA ASN A 777 21.91 -15.42 -8.70
C ASN A 777 21.21 -15.56 -10.06
N LEU A 778 20.38 -14.61 -10.46
CA LEU A 778 19.75 -14.62 -11.78
C LEU A 778 20.79 -14.47 -12.89
N LEU A 779 21.75 -13.53 -12.80
CA LEU A 779 22.85 -13.41 -13.77
C LEU A 779 23.68 -14.70 -13.85
N SER A 780 23.93 -15.34 -12.72
CA SER A 780 24.61 -16.64 -12.67
C SER A 780 23.80 -17.74 -13.36
N SER A 781 22.47 -17.72 -13.21
CA SER A 781 21.53 -18.64 -13.86
C SER A 781 21.44 -18.43 -15.36
N VAL A 782 21.57 -17.20 -15.82
CA VAL A 782 21.65 -16.87 -17.27
C VAL A 782 22.98 -17.41 -17.83
N ARG A 783 24.11 -17.16 -17.16
CA ARG A 783 25.41 -17.63 -17.59
C ARG A 783 25.56 -19.17 -17.66
N ASN A 784 24.92 -19.89 -16.73
CA ASN A 784 24.96 -21.36 -16.74
C ASN A 784 23.86 -22.00 -17.59
N GLY A 785 23.02 -21.20 -18.28
CA GLY A 785 21.98 -21.65 -19.18
C GLY A 785 20.71 -22.19 -18.50
N SER A 786 20.59 -22.10 -17.18
CA SER A 786 19.36 -22.50 -16.47
C SER A 786 18.20 -21.49 -16.62
N VAL A 787 18.52 -20.25 -16.98
CA VAL A 787 17.58 -19.22 -17.42
C VAL A 787 18.01 -18.73 -18.80
N THR A 788 17.10 -18.72 -19.75
CA THR A 788 17.35 -18.28 -21.14
C THR A 788 16.94 -16.80 -21.30
N VAL A 789 17.72 -16.04 -22.06
CA VAL A 789 17.36 -14.69 -22.49
C VAL A 789 16.93 -14.78 -23.95
N SER A 790 15.69 -14.39 -24.23
CA SER A 790 15.14 -14.33 -25.59
C SER A 790 14.94 -12.87 -26.00
N VAL A 791 15.08 -12.59 -27.28
CA VAL A 791 14.96 -11.23 -27.83
C VAL A 791 13.80 -11.19 -28.80
N PHE A 792 12.98 -10.15 -28.75
CA PHE A 792 11.86 -9.96 -29.67
C PHE A 792 11.75 -8.48 -30.08
N GLN A 793 11.80 -8.23 -31.40
CA GLN A 793 11.57 -6.89 -31.94
C GLN A 793 10.13 -6.76 -32.43
N ALA A 794 9.33 -6.03 -31.66
CA ALA A 794 7.96 -5.69 -32.03
C ALA A 794 7.97 -4.55 -33.08
N ARG A 795 7.23 -4.71 -34.16
CA ARG A 795 7.20 -3.74 -35.29
C ARG A 795 5.93 -2.90 -35.28
N GLU A 796 4.76 -3.54 -35.33
CA GLU A 796 3.46 -2.85 -35.45
C GLU A 796 2.85 -2.52 -34.12
N LYS A 797 2.86 -3.44 -33.17
CA LYS A 797 2.34 -3.29 -31.81
C LYS A 797 3.22 -4.05 -30.83
N PRO A 798 3.33 -3.59 -29.57
CA PRO A 798 4.02 -4.36 -28.53
C PRO A 798 3.23 -5.61 -28.18
N THR A 799 3.90 -6.56 -27.50
CA THR A 799 3.22 -7.76 -27.01
C THR A 799 2.16 -7.43 -25.95
N PRO A 800 1.11 -8.26 -25.80
CA PRO A 800 0.10 -8.06 -24.74
C PRO A 800 0.71 -7.90 -23.34
N LEU A 801 1.77 -8.65 -23.05
CA LEU A 801 2.45 -8.55 -21.76
C LEU A 801 3.25 -7.25 -21.59
N ALA A 802 3.81 -6.67 -22.65
CA ALA A 802 4.47 -5.35 -22.60
C ALA A 802 3.46 -4.21 -22.44
N TYR A 803 2.24 -4.40 -22.98
CA TYR A 803 1.19 -3.40 -22.96
C TYR A 803 0.89 -2.89 -21.53
N HIS A 804 0.89 -3.76 -20.52
CA HIS A 804 0.58 -3.41 -19.13
C HIS A 804 1.48 -2.29 -18.59
N ILE A 805 2.79 -2.35 -18.82
CA ILE A 805 3.72 -1.33 -18.33
C ILE A 805 3.74 -0.08 -19.22
N LEU A 806 3.61 -0.25 -20.54
CA LEU A 806 3.55 0.86 -21.49
C LEU A 806 2.31 1.73 -21.23
N TYR A 807 1.14 1.12 -21.06
CA TYR A 807 -0.10 1.83 -20.75
C TYR A 807 -0.03 2.56 -19.42
N LYS A 808 0.56 1.94 -18.39
CA LYS A 808 0.63 2.50 -17.04
C LYS A 808 1.47 3.77 -16.95
N TYR A 809 2.56 3.87 -17.71
CA TYR A 809 3.57 4.90 -17.50
C TYR A 809 3.77 5.88 -18.64
N LEU A 810 3.29 5.60 -19.84
CA LEU A 810 3.59 6.42 -21.02
C LEU A 810 2.40 7.19 -21.57
N ASP A 811 1.20 7.11 -20.93
CA ASP A 811 -0.01 7.74 -21.51
C ASP A 811 -0.07 7.54 -23.05
N PHE A 812 0.01 6.29 -23.48
CA PHE A 812 -0.06 5.92 -24.89
C PHE A 812 -1.51 5.91 -25.38
N PRO A 813 -2.10 7.07 -25.77
CA PRO A 813 -3.50 7.11 -26.17
C PRO A 813 -3.70 6.64 -27.60
N GLU A 814 -2.68 6.70 -28.46
CA GLU A 814 -2.93 6.67 -29.91
C GLU A 814 -2.44 5.43 -30.64
N ALA A 815 -1.38 4.75 -30.17
CA ALA A 815 -0.78 3.63 -30.94
C ALA A 815 -1.24 2.24 -30.47
N VAL A 816 -1.80 2.10 -29.25
CA VAL A 816 -1.86 0.80 -28.57
C VAL A 816 -3.17 0.55 -27.81
N ALA A 817 -4.13 1.51 -27.77
CA ALA A 817 -5.42 1.28 -27.10
C ALA A 817 -6.25 0.25 -27.91
N PRO A 818 -6.72 -0.84 -27.30
CA PRO A 818 -7.71 -1.70 -27.95
C PRO A 818 -8.90 -0.88 -28.43
N GLU A 819 -9.50 -1.23 -29.56
CA GLU A 819 -10.68 -0.53 -30.10
C GLU A 819 -11.80 -0.32 -29.07
N ASN A 820 -11.89 -1.21 -28.08
CA ASN A 820 -12.86 -1.13 -27.00
C ASN A 820 -12.62 0.05 -26.04
N LEU A 821 -11.35 0.41 -25.76
CA LEU A 821 -11.05 1.58 -24.91
C LEU A 821 -11.35 2.91 -25.65
N ARG A 822 -11.04 2.95 -26.96
CA ARG A 822 -11.41 4.09 -27.80
C ARG A 822 -12.93 4.24 -27.91
N ARG A 823 -13.67 3.13 -28.07
CA ARG A 823 -15.14 3.15 -28.09
C ARG A 823 -15.72 3.66 -26.78
N SER A 824 -15.24 3.20 -25.65
CA SER A 824 -15.75 3.66 -24.33
C SER A 824 -15.42 5.13 -24.08
N THR A 825 -14.22 5.60 -24.47
CA THR A 825 -13.81 7.01 -24.33
C THR A 825 -14.63 7.92 -25.25
N VAL A 826 -14.91 7.49 -26.47
CA VAL A 826 -15.76 8.20 -27.44
C VAL A 826 -17.20 8.26 -26.95
N GLN A 827 -17.76 7.16 -26.44
CA GLN A 827 -19.11 7.13 -25.85
C GLN A 827 -19.21 8.05 -24.62
N ARG A 828 -18.19 8.02 -23.75
CA ARG A 828 -18.10 8.91 -22.61
C ARG A 828 -18.05 10.37 -23.02
N MET A 829 -17.26 10.69 -24.05
CA MET A 829 -17.20 12.05 -24.60
C MET A 829 -18.55 12.50 -25.15
N LYS A 830 -19.28 11.61 -25.82
CA LYS A 830 -20.63 11.87 -26.31
C LYS A 830 -21.61 12.20 -25.19
N LEU A 831 -21.61 11.40 -24.12
CA LEU A 831 -22.45 11.64 -22.94
C LEU A 831 -22.12 12.96 -22.25
N LEU A 832 -20.83 13.23 -22.02
CA LEU A 832 -20.38 14.47 -21.39
C LEU A 832 -20.75 15.72 -22.19
N THR A 833 -20.52 15.71 -23.50
CA THR A 833 -20.89 16.84 -24.37
C THR A 833 -22.38 17.04 -24.46
N SER A 834 -23.19 15.96 -24.52
CA SER A 834 -24.66 16.03 -24.51
C SER A 834 -25.21 16.58 -23.20
N GLY A 835 -24.59 16.27 -22.05
CA GLY A 835 -24.96 16.78 -20.74
C GLY A 835 -24.41 18.16 -20.40
N THR A 836 -23.60 18.78 -21.27
CA THR A 836 -23.03 20.11 -21.03
C THR A 836 -24.10 21.16 -21.13
N ASP A 837 -24.20 22.05 -20.12
CA ASP A 837 -25.09 23.21 -20.12
C ASP A 837 -24.61 24.25 -21.12
N VAL A 838 -25.56 24.82 -21.84
CA VAL A 838 -25.31 25.85 -22.85
C VAL A 838 -26.43 26.89 -22.88
N GLU A 839 -26.09 28.14 -23.10
CA GLU A 839 -26.98 29.22 -23.41
C GLU A 839 -26.67 29.74 -24.84
N LEU A 840 -27.68 30.10 -25.61
CA LEU A 840 -27.49 30.60 -26.97
C LEU A 840 -27.72 32.11 -27.02
N ILE A 841 -26.72 32.85 -27.48
CA ILE A 841 -26.89 34.30 -27.71
C ILE A 841 -27.07 34.57 -29.18
N CYS A 842 -28.14 35.31 -29.52
CA CYS A 842 -28.43 35.71 -30.89
C CYS A 842 -27.57 36.91 -31.32
N MET A 843 -26.75 36.72 -32.34
CA MET A 843 -25.90 37.80 -32.89
C MET A 843 -26.70 38.84 -33.70
N LYS A 844 -27.99 38.62 -34.01
CA LYS A 844 -28.85 39.51 -34.74
C LYS A 844 -29.69 40.44 -33.84
N CYS A 845 -30.30 39.94 -32.77
CA CYS A 845 -31.17 40.72 -31.89
C CYS A 845 -30.65 40.83 -30.45
N GLY A 846 -29.54 40.17 -30.10
CA GLY A 846 -28.96 40.22 -28.76
C GLY A 846 -29.76 39.48 -27.69
N ASN A 847 -30.77 38.67 -28.10
CA ASN A 847 -31.50 37.82 -27.14
C ASN A 847 -30.64 36.65 -26.67
N GLN A 848 -30.64 36.43 -25.38
CA GLN A 848 -30.02 35.27 -24.71
C GLN A 848 -31.14 34.27 -24.41
N GLY A 849 -30.99 33.06 -24.91
CA GLY A 849 -31.92 31.97 -24.65
C GLY A 849 -31.77 31.41 -23.24
N ASP A 850 -32.73 30.58 -22.84
CA ASP A 850 -32.70 29.91 -21.55
C ASP A 850 -31.58 28.88 -21.51
N ARG A 851 -31.06 28.59 -20.30
CA ARG A 851 -30.07 27.58 -20.07
C ARG A 851 -30.67 26.19 -20.31
N THR A 852 -30.02 25.41 -21.18
CA THR A 852 -30.41 24.07 -21.55
C THR A 852 -29.18 23.16 -21.71
N THR A 853 -29.36 21.86 -21.83
CA THR A 853 -28.26 20.96 -22.17
C THR A 853 -28.12 20.85 -23.69
N ILE A 854 -26.85 20.59 -24.14
CA ILE A 854 -26.61 20.38 -25.59
C ILE A 854 -27.48 19.23 -26.13
N GLY A 855 -27.72 18.17 -25.33
CA GLY A 855 -28.56 17.06 -25.72
C GLY A 855 -29.98 17.44 -26.07
N GLN A 856 -30.56 18.47 -25.43
CA GLN A 856 -31.92 18.97 -25.60
C GLN A 856 -32.06 19.99 -26.75
N LEU A 857 -30.96 20.49 -27.31
CA LEU A 857 -31.02 21.38 -28.45
C LEU A 857 -31.50 20.69 -29.73
N ASP A 858 -32.24 21.43 -30.57
CA ASP A 858 -32.56 20.99 -31.93
C ASP A 858 -31.31 20.84 -32.79
N GLU A 859 -31.35 20.03 -33.84
CA GLU A 859 -30.24 19.86 -34.79
C GLU A 859 -29.80 21.16 -35.46
N GLU A 860 -30.78 22.07 -35.70
CA GLU A 860 -30.54 23.40 -36.23
C GLU A 860 -30.98 24.47 -35.22
N PRO A 861 -30.17 24.75 -34.18
CA PRO A 861 -30.56 25.68 -33.13
C PRO A 861 -30.71 27.11 -33.66
N GLY A 862 -31.70 27.84 -33.13
CA GLY A 862 -32.02 29.23 -33.54
C GLY A 862 -32.54 30.07 -32.40
N CYS A 863 -32.70 31.35 -32.67
CA CYS A 863 -33.24 32.32 -31.70
C CYS A 863 -34.75 32.21 -31.57
N GLY A 864 -35.26 31.89 -30.38
CA GLY A 864 -36.68 31.80 -30.08
C GLY A 864 -37.48 33.12 -30.26
N VAL A 865 -36.78 34.30 -30.33
CA VAL A 865 -37.42 35.61 -30.45
C VAL A 865 -37.50 36.10 -31.90
N CYS A 866 -36.40 36.02 -32.65
CA CYS A 866 -36.33 36.59 -34.01
C CYS A 866 -36.16 35.50 -35.10
N GLY A 867 -36.14 34.23 -34.79
CA GLY A 867 -36.02 33.13 -35.74
C GLY A 867 -34.62 33.01 -36.40
N SER A 868 -33.66 33.85 -36.05
CA SER A 868 -32.32 33.84 -36.67
C SER A 868 -31.52 32.61 -36.21
N LYS A 869 -30.90 31.92 -37.16
CA LYS A 869 -29.96 30.79 -36.87
C LYS A 869 -28.54 31.27 -36.55
N LEU A 870 -28.26 32.58 -36.55
CA LEU A 870 -26.97 33.16 -36.23
C LEU A 870 -26.87 33.28 -34.68
N VAL A 871 -26.65 32.15 -33.99
CA VAL A 871 -26.56 32.05 -32.53
C VAL A 871 -25.18 31.53 -32.12
N ALA A 872 -24.58 32.11 -31.07
CA ALA A 872 -23.32 31.66 -30.52
C ALA A 872 -23.54 30.94 -29.18
N PRO A 873 -22.89 29.79 -28.94
CA PRO A 873 -22.99 29.08 -27.68
C PRO A 873 -22.12 29.73 -26.59
N LEU A 874 -22.65 29.81 -25.37
CA LEU A 874 -22.01 30.21 -24.15
C LEU A 874 -22.04 29.02 -23.17
N PHE A 875 -20.86 28.52 -22.77
CA PHE A 875 -20.72 27.31 -21.90
C PHE A 875 -20.47 27.64 -20.43
N TRP A 876 -20.44 28.92 -20.09
CA TRP A 876 -20.20 29.38 -18.71
C TRP A 876 -21.13 30.55 -18.44
N PRO A 877 -21.53 30.82 -17.19
CA PRO A 877 -22.35 32.01 -16.91
C PRO A 877 -21.55 33.27 -17.24
N ASP A 878 -21.58 33.65 -18.51
CA ASP A 878 -20.92 34.82 -19.06
C ASP A 878 -21.93 35.98 -19.20
N THR A 879 -21.94 36.82 -18.18
CA THR A 879 -22.80 38.03 -18.17
C THR A 879 -22.29 39.17 -19.07
N LYS A 880 -21.03 39.12 -19.50
CA LYS A 880 -20.37 40.17 -20.30
C LYS A 880 -20.65 40.01 -21.77
N SER A 881 -20.66 38.78 -22.30
CA SER A 881 -20.91 38.56 -23.75
C SER A 881 -22.30 39.00 -24.22
N PRO A 882 -23.41 38.74 -23.50
CA PRO A 882 -24.72 39.28 -23.87
C PRO A 882 -24.78 40.82 -23.88
N GLU A 883 -24.17 41.47 -22.91
CA GLU A 883 -24.10 42.92 -22.85
C GLU A 883 -23.26 43.51 -23.99
N LEU A 884 -22.14 42.84 -24.31
CA LEU A 884 -21.28 43.22 -25.43
C LEU A 884 -22.01 43.16 -26.77
N VAL A 885 -22.79 42.11 -27.01
CA VAL A 885 -23.60 41.99 -28.25
C VAL A 885 -24.67 43.07 -28.30
N ARG A 886 -25.39 43.38 -27.22
CA ARG A 886 -26.39 44.46 -27.14
C ARG A 886 -25.75 45.83 -27.36
N ARG A 887 -24.60 46.12 -26.74
CA ARG A 887 -23.86 47.37 -26.92
C ARG A 887 -23.43 47.57 -28.39
N ARG A 888 -22.99 46.53 -29.07
CA ARG A 888 -22.69 46.61 -30.51
C ARG A 888 -23.95 46.98 -31.34
N LEU A 889 -25.08 46.37 -31.02
CA LEU A 889 -26.35 46.65 -31.74
C LEU A 889 -26.82 48.08 -31.50
N SER A 890 -26.46 48.71 -30.38
CA SER A 890 -26.75 50.13 -30.09
C SER A 890 -25.67 51.12 -30.58
N SER A 891 -24.72 50.67 -31.42
CA SER A 891 -23.63 51.45 -32.02
C SER A 891 -22.68 52.12 -31.00
N SER A 892 -22.46 51.53 -29.84
CA SER A 892 -21.53 52.01 -28.82
C SER A 892 -20.07 51.77 -29.21
N LEU A 893 -19.15 52.62 -28.77
CA LEU A 893 -17.70 52.43 -28.93
C LEU A 893 -17.23 51.20 -28.15
N LEU A 894 -16.48 50.31 -28.78
CA LEU A 894 -15.93 49.09 -28.23
C LEU A 894 -14.42 49.19 -28.12
N THR A 895 -13.83 48.64 -27.04
CA THR A 895 -12.38 48.47 -26.87
C THR A 895 -11.85 47.42 -27.86
N ASP A 896 -10.55 47.34 -28.02
CA ASP A 896 -9.92 46.34 -28.90
C ASP A 896 -10.13 44.91 -28.36
N GLU A 897 -10.11 44.72 -27.03
CA GLU A 897 -10.43 43.45 -26.39
C GLU A 897 -11.88 43.03 -26.64
N GLU A 898 -12.83 43.97 -26.50
CA GLU A 898 -14.25 43.74 -26.77
C GLU A 898 -14.50 43.42 -28.25
N ARG A 899 -13.74 44.03 -29.17
CA ARG A 899 -13.80 43.72 -30.61
C ARG A 899 -13.29 42.30 -30.91
N ASN A 900 -12.23 41.87 -30.24
CA ASN A 900 -11.69 40.53 -30.39
C ASN A 900 -12.67 39.47 -29.88
N GLU A 901 -13.26 39.70 -28.71
CA GLU A 901 -14.26 38.79 -28.15
C GLU A 901 -15.52 38.71 -29.02
N LEU A 902 -15.99 39.78 -29.48
CA LEU A 902 -17.13 39.84 -30.42
C LEU A 902 -16.83 39.10 -31.74
N SER A 903 -15.60 39.22 -32.26
CA SER A 903 -15.13 38.49 -33.44
C SER A 903 -15.07 36.98 -33.17
N ARG A 904 -14.70 36.57 -31.95
CA ARG A 904 -14.70 35.17 -31.49
C ARG A 904 -16.13 34.62 -31.46
N LEU A 905 -17.06 35.32 -30.82
CA LEU A 905 -18.47 34.94 -30.75
C LEU A 905 -19.10 34.83 -32.15
N ARG A 906 -18.78 35.77 -33.05
CA ARG A 906 -19.28 35.73 -34.43
C ARG A 906 -18.78 34.49 -35.17
N ARG A 907 -17.49 34.14 -35.06
CA ARG A 907 -16.96 32.90 -35.63
C ARG A 907 -17.63 31.63 -35.05
N CYS A 908 -17.96 31.61 -33.76
CA CYS A 908 -18.76 30.54 -33.18
C CYS A 908 -20.16 30.47 -33.80
N ALA A 909 -20.83 31.63 -33.95
CA ALA A 909 -22.16 31.68 -34.55
C ALA A 909 -22.16 31.25 -36.03
N ASP A 910 -21.14 31.65 -36.80
CA ASP A 910 -20.95 31.23 -38.20
C ASP A 910 -20.77 29.68 -38.30
N LEU A 911 -20.09 29.10 -37.36
CA LEU A 911 -19.96 27.62 -37.29
C LEU A 911 -21.29 26.95 -36.93
N VAL A 912 -22.04 27.51 -35.99
CA VAL A 912 -23.38 26.98 -35.63
C VAL A 912 -24.34 27.13 -36.81
N LEU A 913 -24.30 28.24 -37.52
CA LEU A 913 -25.10 28.43 -38.74
C LEU A 913 -24.79 27.38 -39.81
N SER A 914 -23.51 27.00 -39.98
CA SER A 914 -23.04 26.08 -41.00
C SER A 914 -23.21 24.63 -40.67
N TYR A 915 -23.06 24.23 -39.38
CA TYR A 915 -22.96 22.84 -38.93
C TYR A 915 -23.96 22.47 -37.81
N GLY A 916 -24.84 23.40 -37.40
CA GLY A 916 -25.89 23.17 -36.42
C GLY A 916 -25.34 22.73 -35.03
N LYS A 917 -26.04 21.82 -34.42
CA LYS A 917 -25.72 21.24 -33.11
C LYS A 917 -24.30 20.63 -33.03
N LYS A 918 -23.79 20.06 -34.14
CA LYS A 918 -22.43 19.54 -34.20
C LYS A 918 -21.35 20.58 -33.92
N ALA A 919 -21.57 21.83 -34.33
CA ALA A 919 -20.66 22.92 -34.02
C ALA A 919 -20.65 23.25 -32.53
N ILE A 920 -21.81 23.20 -31.87
CA ILE A 920 -21.92 23.43 -30.41
C ILE A 920 -21.22 22.33 -29.65
N ILE A 921 -21.39 21.07 -30.05
CA ILE A 921 -20.68 19.93 -29.49
C ILE A 921 -19.15 20.10 -29.60
N ALA A 922 -18.65 20.48 -30.78
CA ALA A 922 -17.21 20.69 -30.97
C ALA A 922 -16.66 21.83 -30.11
N LEU A 923 -17.40 22.92 -29.99
CA LEU A 923 -17.02 24.10 -29.20
C LEU A 923 -17.12 23.86 -27.67
N SER A 924 -17.93 22.89 -27.22
CA SER A 924 -18.05 22.53 -25.79
C SER A 924 -16.81 21.75 -25.26
N VAL A 925 -16.02 21.21 -26.15
CA VAL A 925 -14.85 20.40 -25.75
C VAL A 925 -13.70 21.31 -25.34
N TYR A 926 -13.20 21.12 -24.10
CA TYR A 926 -12.09 21.90 -23.56
C TYR A 926 -10.85 21.83 -24.47
N GLY A 927 -10.33 23.02 -24.79
CA GLY A 927 -9.16 23.19 -25.66
C GLY A 927 -9.49 23.30 -27.15
N ILE A 928 -10.76 23.19 -27.54
CA ILE A 928 -11.19 23.37 -28.94
C ILE A 928 -11.81 24.76 -29.13
N GLY A 929 -11.02 25.67 -29.68
CA GLY A 929 -11.48 26.99 -30.10
C GLY A 929 -12.10 26.97 -31.50
N PRO A 930 -12.69 28.13 -31.97
CA PRO A 930 -13.40 28.21 -33.27
C PRO A 930 -12.59 27.76 -34.47
N GLN A 931 -11.28 28.00 -34.50
CA GLN A 931 -10.41 27.59 -35.61
C GLN A 931 -10.19 26.05 -35.65
N THR A 932 -10.01 25.41 -34.46
CA THR A 932 -9.84 23.97 -34.37
C THR A 932 -11.16 23.28 -34.66
N ALA A 933 -12.30 23.79 -34.13
CA ALA A 933 -13.62 23.29 -34.42
C ALA A 933 -13.93 23.35 -35.92
N SER A 934 -13.61 24.47 -36.61
CA SER A 934 -13.75 24.59 -38.04
C SER A 934 -13.01 23.50 -38.83
N ARG A 935 -11.75 23.21 -38.48
CA ARG A 935 -10.96 22.14 -39.14
C ARG A 935 -11.54 20.74 -38.92
N ILE A 936 -12.12 20.47 -37.76
CA ILE A 936 -12.72 19.16 -37.44
C ILE A 936 -14.04 19.05 -38.21
N LEU A 937 -14.90 20.05 -38.17
CA LEU A 937 -16.20 20.04 -38.80
C LEU A 937 -16.13 20.02 -40.34
N ALA A 938 -15.06 20.56 -40.93
CA ALA A 938 -14.83 20.52 -42.39
C ALA A 938 -14.40 19.16 -42.90
N ARG A 939 -14.02 18.20 -42.02
CA ARG A 939 -13.67 16.82 -42.42
C ARG A 939 -14.94 16.03 -42.67
N MET A 940 -14.93 15.16 -43.68
CA MET A 940 -15.94 14.11 -43.82
C MET A 940 -15.73 13.05 -42.72
N HIS A 941 -16.79 12.81 -41.96
CA HIS A 941 -16.81 11.75 -40.96
C HIS A 941 -17.79 10.67 -41.45
N GLU A 942 -17.35 9.40 -41.52
CA GLU A 942 -18.17 8.29 -41.99
C GLU A 942 -19.31 7.98 -41.03
N ASN A 943 -19.10 8.20 -39.72
CA ASN A 943 -20.10 8.02 -38.68
C ASN A 943 -19.88 8.99 -37.53
N GLU A 944 -20.84 9.03 -36.59
CA GLU A 944 -20.78 9.91 -35.43
C GLU A 944 -19.56 9.59 -34.51
N GLY A 945 -19.17 8.31 -34.42
CA GLY A 945 -18.00 7.89 -33.65
C GLY A 945 -16.68 8.50 -34.15
N ASP A 946 -16.53 8.68 -35.46
CA ASP A 946 -15.36 9.30 -36.09
C ASP A 946 -15.28 10.79 -35.79
N PHE A 947 -16.44 11.46 -35.72
CA PHE A 947 -16.52 12.84 -35.30
C PHE A 947 -16.03 13.03 -33.85
N TYR A 948 -16.52 12.20 -32.91
CA TYR A 948 -16.08 12.26 -31.52
C TYR A 948 -14.61 11.81 -31.35
N ARG A 949 -14.10 10.90 -32.16
CA ARG A 949 -12.66 10.57 -32.20
C ARG A 949 -11.83 11.79 -32.59
N SER A 950 -12.24 12.52 -33.64
CA SER A 950 -11.53 13.74 -34.06
C SER A 950 -11.55 14.83 -32.98
N LEU A 951 -12.61 14.93 -32.18
CA LEU A 951 -12.69 15.83 -31.02
C LEU A 951 -11.74 15.37 -29.89
N LEU A 952 -11.67 14.08 -29.63
CA LEU A 952 -10.78 13.50 -28.62
C LEU A 952 -9.31 13.77 -28.97
N ASP A 953 -8.93 13.52 -30.22
CA ASP A 953 -7.57 13.75 -30.73
C ASP A 953 -7.17 15.24 -30.60
N ALA A 954 -8.08 16.15 -30.92
CA ALA A 954 -7.83 17.59 -30.79
C ALA A 954 -7.68 18.01 -29.33
N LYS A 955 -8.51 17.45 -28.42
CA LYS A 955 -8.40 17.69 -26.98
C LYS A 955 -7.07 17.19 -26.42
N LEU A 956 -6.64 15.99 -26.80
CA LEU A 956 -5.36 15.39 -26.38
C LEU A 956 -4.19 16.23 -26.90
N LYS A 957 -4.23 16.65 -28.16
CA LYS A 957 -3.22 17.54 -28.74
C LYS A 957 -3.11 18.87 -28.00
N PHE A 958 -4.22 19.46 -27.61
CA PHE A 958 -4.24 20.68 -26.82
C PHE A 958 -3.62 20.47 -25.43
N ILE A 959 -3.97 19.38 -24.74
CA ILE A 959 -3.42 19.05 -23.41
C ILE A 959 -1.91 18.85 -23.47
N THR A 960 -1.39 18.15 -24.50
CA THR A 960 0.05 17.91 -24.67
C THR A 960 0.83 19.15 -25.08
N THR A 961 0.21 20.11 -25.78
CA THR A 961 0.90 21.33 -26.25
C THR A 961 0.70 22.54 -25.34
N ARG A 962 -0.18 22.47 -24.34
CA ARG A 962 -0.52 23.59 -23.43
C ARG A 962 0.70 24.15 -22.69
N GLN A 963 1.70 23.32 -22.38
CA GLN A 963 2.93 23.75 -21.69
C GLN A 963 3.76 24.77 -22.52
N PHE A 964 3.54 24.87 -23.83
CA PHE A 964 4.27 25.76 -24.73
C PHE A 964 3.52 27.06 -25.03
N TRP A 965 2.31 27.26 -24.48
CA TRP A 965 1.42 28.43 -24.77
C TRP A 965 1.13 29.30 -23.54
N GLN A 966 1.87 29.13 -22.46
CA GLN A 966 1.87 30.02 -21.30
C GLN A 966 3.03 31.04 -21.45
N ASP A 967 2.79 32.08 -22.21
CA ASP A 967 3.31 33.44 -22.08
C ASP A 967 2.17 34.41 -22.02
#